data_bce8e8d02f1fcb32bf5307b3d1c82592
#
_entry.id   bce8e8d02f1fcb32bf5307b3d1c82592
#
_cell.length_a   1.000
_cell.length_b   1.000
_cell.length_c   1.000
_cell.angle_alpha   90.00
_cell.angle_beta   90.00
_cell.angle_gamma   90.00
#
_symmetry.space_group_name_H-M   'P 1'
#
loop_
_entity.id
_entity.type
_entity.pdbx_description
1 polymer ?
#
loop_
_entity_poly.entity_id
_entity_poly.type
_entity_poly.pdbx_seq_one_letter_code
_entity_poly.pdbx_strand_id
1 'polypeptide(L)'
;MFVVEWLAKVFFSNPLLVLVIAAAVWSFVASLRRIGPTEVGLVTKRFSFKKLARDNPVAFNGEAGYQADLLMPGLRWKPFFLYSVEKYPWIQVPAGEIGVVISQVGNPLPIGAKSAIYKKEFANFSDLRGFVLNGGQKGVQRPVLPPGSLVPIHPLGFLVLTRSRVYGLPVSPELRNKMGRSGELSPAALGLRPESLELMRIEPQPRGKDGATLDVVGIVTTYEGDPLPSGDIASRLDGFADIEKLEKEGKATDAQIIESLLGSKNRLHNNYQDFQAFLDHGGRIGLQHDPLLYGAYALNPFLVGVELVPMMIVKQGQVAVIKAYVGLATEDTSGAEFKYGSLVRPGHRGVWQEPLRTGKYPLNPRCYESEIVPTAILNLNWADAVSEAHNLDAQLQQIVAKSKEGFVFKIDLQVQIHVSDTKAPRVISMVGTMKNLVNEVLQAAVGNHFRNSLQSMPAISFIETRQQVQLEAFEHICKQLEQYQVETKGVYIQDVVLPEDMVTVLTHREVANQEIETFKKQKAAQEQRIEMEQAKGTADMQADLARSKVGVDIKKNNADARVAEATGEAEYIRQTGTAKGAEVEAIGLARARGYRAQVEALGSNATAIVNVVAALAEGKAKFVPDVLVAGGGNNGAIEGLAATAMRFFGSGNGGSSASTAAGKLPTVPLPPEGEAALKKLMPKETPGKS
;
A
#
# COMPACT_ATOMS: atom_id res chain seq x y z
N MET A 1 19.59 -54.94 -75.36
CA MET A 1 20.41 -54.35 -76.44
C MET A 1 19.56 -53.79 -77.55
N PHE A 2 18.68 -54.56 -78.15
CA PHE A 2 17.81 -54.18 -79.29
C PHE A 2 16.95 -52.91 -79.09
N VAL A 3 16.41 -52.71 -77.91
CA VAL A 3 15.55 -51.57 -77.62
C VAL A 3 16.34 -50.26 -77.56
N VAL A 4 17.60 -50.33 -77.09
CA VAL A 4 18.45 -49.18 -77.01
C VAL A 4 18.99 -48.78 -78.39
N GLU A 5 19.33 -49.76 -79.23
CA GLU A 5 19.75 -49.51 -80.62
C GLU A 5 18.60 -48.98 -81.48
N TRP A 6 17.41 -49.51 -81.29
CA TRP A 6 16.19 -49.04 -82.01
C TRP A 6 15.86 -47.59 -81.61
N LEU A 7 15.94 -47.28 -80.29
CA LEU A 7 15.75 -45.93 -79.80
C LEU A 7 16.83 -44.98 -80.34
N ALA A 8 18.11 -45.41 -80.37
CA ALA A 8 19.18 -44.63 -80.95
C ALA A 8 19.00 -44.34 -82.42
N LYS A 9 18.62 -45.33 -83.25
CA LYS A 9 18.31 -45.14 -84.67
C LYS A 9 17.15 -44.18 -84.94
N VAL A 10 16.07 -44.29 -84.20
CA VAL A 10 14.87 -43.40 -84.31
C VAL A 10 15.29 -41.96 -83.84
N PHE A 11 16.18 -41.85 -82.83
CA PHE A 11 16.65 -40.60 -82.32
C PHE A 11 17.53 -39.82 -83.32
N PHE A 12 18.43 -40.53 -84.02
CA PHE A 12 19.37 -39.87 -84.95
C PHE A 12 18.75 -39.69 -86.39
N SER A 13 17.71 -40.36 -86.74
CA SER A 13 17.07 -40.22 -88.05
C SER A 13 16.07 -39.08 -88.21
N ASN A 14 15.58 -38.53 -87.06
CA ASN A 14 14.61 -37.42 -87.03
C ASN A 14 15.04 -36.27 -86.09
N PRO A 15 15.83 -35.35 -86.57
CA PRO A 15 16.29 -34.23 -85.70
C PRO A 15 15.18 -33.35 -85.19
N LEU A 16 14.06 -33.25 -85.91
CA LEU A 16 12.86 -32.57 -85.46
C LEU A 16 12.20 -33.29 -84.27
N LEU A 17 12.17 -34.62 -84.26
CA LEU A 17 11.59 -35.42 -83.13
C LEU A 17 12.46 -35.28 -81.89
N VAL A 18 13.81 -35.24 -82.05
CA VAL A 18 14.74 -35.02 -80.98
C VAL A 18 14.55 -33.61 -80.36
N LEU A 19 14.39 -32.59 -81.23
CA LEU A 19 14.11 -31.23 -80.78
C LEU A 19 12.78 -31.11 -80.01
N VAL A 20 11.72 -31.80 -80.50
CA VAL A 20 10.39 -31.86 -79.84
C VAL A 20 10.48 -32.58 -78.51
N ILE A 21 11.18 -33.75 -78.45
CA ILE A 21 11.38 -34.46 -77.18
C ILE A 21 12.22 -33.61 -76.21
N ALA A 22 13.34 -33.00 -76.68
CA ALA A 22 14.14 -32.13 -75.87
C ALA A 22 13.34 -30.91 -75.33
N ALA A 23 12.56 -30.29 -76.20
CA ALA A 23 11.65 -29.21 -75.83
C ALA A 23 10.57 -29.66 -74.83
N ALA A 24 10.00 -30.91 -75.04
CA ALA A 24 9.05 -31.47 -74.10
C ALA A 24 9.68 -31.78 -72.74
N VAL A 25 10.87 -32.41 -72.74
CA VAL A 25 11.63 -32.65 -71.48
C VAL A 25 12.02 -31.35 -70.81
N TRP A 26 12.51 -30.39 -71.59
CA TRP A 26 12.86 -29.04 -71.02
C TRP A 26 11.60 -28.35 -70.45
N SER A 27 10.48 -28.43 -71.21
CA SER A 27 9.20 -27.87 -70.72
C SER A 27 8.71 -28.55 -69.47
N PHE A 28 8.88 -29.88 -69.37
CA PHE A 28 8.51 -30.67 -68.19
C PHE A 28 9.38 -30.29 -67.01
N VAL A 29 10.72 -30.24 -67.16
CA VAL A 29 11.65 -29.83 -66.11
C VAL A 29 11.45 -28.37 -65.69
N ALA A 30 11.27 -27.47 -66.68
CA ALA A 30 10.97 -26.07 -66.42
C ALA A 30 9.63 -25.83 -65.69
N SER A 31 8.70 -26.81 -65.82
CA SER A 31 7.40 -26.79 -65.15
C SER A 31 7.44 -27.37 -63.73
N LEU A 32 8.54 -28.02 -63.33
CA LEU A 32 8.76 -28.50 -61.98
C LEU A 32 9.14 -27.33 -61.03
N ARG A 33 8.34 -27.16 -60.00
CA ARG A 33 8.58 -26.13 -58.97
C ARG A 33 8.77 -26.81 -57.62
N ARG A 34 9.93 -26.56 -57.01
CA ARG A 34 10.22 -27.01 -55.65
C ARG A 34 9.78 -25.91 -54.68
N ILE A 35 8.82 -26.25 -53.82
CA ILE A 35 8.38 -25.36 -52.70
C ILE A 35 9.07 -25.85 -51.44
N GLY A 36 9.70 -24.92 -50.72
CA GLY A 36 10.40 -25.20 -49.46
C GLY A 36 9.42 -25.64 -48.34
N PRO A 37 9.96 -26.20 -47.24
CA PRO A 37 9.13 -26.76 -46.16
C PRO A 37 8.28 -25.71 -45.42
N THR A 38 8.72 -24.44 -45.43
CA THR A 38 8.04 -23.30 -44.79
C THR A 38 7.60 -22.24 -45.80
N GLU A 39 7.39 -22.66 -47.06
CA GLU A 39 6.95 -21.79 -48.14
C GLU A 39 5.62 -22.26 -48.72
N VAL A 40 4.89 -21.35 -49.33
CA VAL A 40 3.76 -21.61 -50.18
C VAL A 40 4.01 -21.07 -51.59
N GLY A 41 3.52 -21.76 -52.58
CA GLY A 41 3.57 -21.28 -53.97
C GLY A 41 2.26 -20.61 -54.34
N LEU A 42 2.30 -19.30 -54.59
CA LEU A 42 1.19 -18.54 -55.15
C LEU A 42 1.18 -18.75 -56.66
N VAL A 43 0.09 -19.32 -57.18
CA VAL A 43 -0.06 -19.68 -58.61
C VAL A 43 -0.79 -18.57 -59.35
N THR A 44 -0.18 -18.03 -60.37
CA THR A 44 -0.83 -17.08 -61.29
C THR A 44 -1.05 -17.76 -62.64
N LYS A 45 -2.31 -17.86 -63.11
CA LYS A 45 -2.67 -18.37 -64.43
C LYS A 45 -2.64 -17.22 -65.43
N ARG A 46 -1.82 -17.36 -66.46
CA ARG A 46 -1.62 -16.31 -67.47
C ARG A 46 -2.77 -16.15 -68.44
N PHE A 47 -3.38 -17.24 -68.83
CA PHE A 47 -4.42 -17.26 -69.84
C PHE A 47 -5.63 -18.11 -69.40
N SER A 48 -6.84 -17.58 -69.61
CA SER A 48 -8.09 -18.31 -69.44
C SER A 48 -9.19 -17.68 -70.33
N PHE A 49 -10.10 -18.50 -70.78
CA PHE A 49 -11.31 -18.01 -71.43
C PHE A 49 -12.40 -17.52 -70.46
N LYS A 50 -12.25 -17.85 -69.20
CA LYS A 50 -13.14 -17.42 -68.12
C LYS A 50 -12.74 -16.06 -67.62
N LYS A 51 -13.70 -15.15 -67.45
CA LYS A 51 -13.47 -13.82 -66.89
C LYS A 51 -13.48 -13.87 -65.38
N LEU A 52 -12.54 -13.19 -64.74
CA LEU A 52 -12.50 -12.99 -63.29
C LEU A 52 -13.69 -12.14 -62.83
N ALA A 53 -14.31 -12.48 -61.71
CA ALA A 53 -15.36 -11.66 -61.09
C ALA A 53 -14.80 -10.29 -60.67
N ARG A 54 -15.57 -9.21 -60.88
CA ARG A 54 -15.10 -7.84 -60.63
C ARG A 54 -14.77 -7.58 -59.18
N ASP A 55 -15.41 -8.31 -58.25
CA ASP A 55 -15.31 -8.06 -56.82
C ASP A 55 -14.30 -8.96 -56.11
N ASN A 56 -13.71 -9.93 -56.81
CA ASN A 56 -12.73 -10.85 -56.24
C ASN A 56 -11.40 -10.77 -56.99
N PRO A 57 -10.29 -10.46 -56.33
CA PRO A 57 -8.97 -10.39 -56.95
C PRO A 57 -8.34 -11.78 -57.15
N VAL A 58 -9.01 -12.84 -56.71
CA VAL A 58 -8.54 -14.25 -56.73
C VAL A 58 -9.46 -15.10 -57.59
N ALA A 59 -8.88 -15.96 -58.38
CA ALA A 59 -9.58 -16.88 -59.28
C ALA A 59 -9.93 -18.20 -58.59
N PHE A 60 -11.21 -18.56 -58.55
CA PHE A 60 -11.71 -19.77 -57.91
C PHE A 60 -12.06 -20.88 -58.87
N ASN A 61 -12.44 -20.57 -60.10
CA ASN A 61 -12.96 -21.50 -61.11
C ASN A 61 -12.05 -21.64 -62.31
N GLY A 62 -10.72 -21.36 -62.13
CA GLY A 62 -9.74 -21.47 -63.17
C GLY A 62 -9.69 -20.29 -64.13
N GLU A 63 -10.19 -19.14 -63.76
CA GLU A 63 -10.02 -17.84 -64.44
C GLU A 63 -8.53 -17.47 -64.53
N ALA A 64 -8.18 -16.50 -65.38
CA ALA A 64 -6.83 -15.94 -65.43
C ALA A 64 -6.60 -15.07 -64.19
N GLY A 65 -5.38 -15.05 -63.69
CA GLY A 65 -4.99 -14.33 -62.49
C GLY A 65 -4.53 -15.24 -61.34
N TYR A 66 -4.44 -14.67 -60.15
CA TYR A 66 -4.00 -15.39 -58.93
C TYR A 66 -5.04 -16.46 -58.56
N GLN A 67 -4.59 -17.71 -58.41
CA GLN A 67 -5.46 -18.83 -58.08
C GLN A 67 -5.67 -18.97 -56.59
N ALA A 68 -6.85 -19.35 -56.13
CA ALA A 68 -7.19 -19.55 -54.74
C ALA A 68 -6.41 -20.68 -54.08
N ASP A 69 -6.06 -21.70 -54.85
CA ASP A 69 -5.37 -22.88 -54.32
C ASP A 69 -3.86 -22.63 -54.28
N LEU A 70 -3.27 -22.75 -53.09
CA LEU A 70 -1.84 -22.65 -52.87
C LEU A 70 -1.12 -23.97 -53.16
N LEU A 71 0.11 -23.89 -53.67
CA LEU A 71 0.99 -25.05 -53.71
C LEU A 71 1.67 -25.22 -52.34
N MET A 72 1.37 -26.33 -51.70
CA MET A 72 2.00 -26.72 -50.44
C MET A 72 3.42 -27.27 -50.68
N PRO A 73 4.26 -27.34 -49.64
CA PRO A 73 5.62 -27.85 -49.73
C PRO A 73 5.77 -29.13 -50.53
N GLY A 74 6.92 -29.25 -51.21
CA GLY A 74 7.24 -30.41 -52.04
C GLY A 74 7.52 -30.04 -53.49
N LEU A 75 7.69 -31.08 -54.33
CA LEU A 75 7.88 -30.92 -55.74
C LEU A 75 6.50 -30.88 -56.43
N ARG A 76 6.21 -29.79 -57.11
CA ARG A 76 4.92 -29.53 -57.76
C ARG A 76 5.12 -29.29 -59.25
N TRP A 77 4.28 -29.89 -60.08
CA TRP A 77 4.31 -29.68 -61.50
C TRP A 77 3.22 -28.68 -61.92
N LYS A 78 3.64 -27.60 -62.59
CA LYS A 78 2.74 -26.59 -63.18
C LYS A 78 3.33 -26.14 -64.51
N PRO A 79 2.63 -26.29 -65.66
CA PRO A 79 3.13 -25.86 -66.96
C PRO A 79 3.59 -24.39 -66.94
N PHE A 80 4.87 -24.13 -67.19
CA PHE A 80 5.48 -22.80 -67.02
C PHE A 80 4.91 -21.77 -68.00
N PHE A 81 4.42 -22.17 -69.12
CA PHE A 81 3.79 -21.30 -70.12
C PHE A 81 2.40 -20.83 -69.71
N LEU A 82 1.61 -21.62 -68.96
CA LEU A 82 0.30 -21.30 -68.47
C LEU A 82 0.31 -20.69 -67.07
N TYR A 83 1.27 -21.09 -66.25
CA TYR A 83 1.31 -20.71 -64.84
C TYR A 83 2.64 -20.08 -64.46
N SER A 84 2.59 -19.02 -63.66
CA SER A 84 3.70 -18.48 -62.90
C SER A 84 3.52 -18.89 -61.43
N VAL A 85 4.59 -19.23 -60.74
CA VAL A 85 4.57 -19.62 -59.36
C VAL A 85 5.54 -18.74 -58.60
N GLU A 86 5.02 -17.94 -57.71
CA GLU A 86 5.81 -17.09 -56.79
C GLU A 86 5.81 -17.76 -55.42
N LYS A 87 6.94 -17.69 -54.70
CA LYS A 87 7.09 -18.30 -53.39
C LYS A 87 6.94 -17.26 -52.31
N TYR A 88 6.15 -17.57 -51.29
CA TYR A 88 5.97 -16.75 -50.11
C TYR A 88 6.23 -17.61 -48.88
N PRO A 89 6.89 -17.05 -47.86
CA PRO A 89 7.08 -17.77 -46.60
C PRO A 89 5.75 -18.00 -45.91
N TRP A 90 5.66 -19.06 -45.11
CA TRP A 90 4.55 -19.23 -44.17
C TRP A 90 4.54 -18.07 -43.20
N ILE A 91 3.36 -17.71 -42.73
CA ILE A 91 3.22 -16.65 -41.75
C ILE A 91 3.61 -17.20 -40.39
N GLN A 92 4.67 -16.64 -39.84
CA GLN A 92 5.16 -16.93 -38.51
C GLN A 92 4.83 -15.78 -37.60
N VAL A 93 4.07 -16.03 -36.51
CA VAL A 93 3.81 -15.08 -35.44
C VAL A 93 4.90 -15.27 -34.38
N PRO A 94 5.75 -14.30 -34.13
CA PRO A 94 6.79 -14.41 -33.12
C PRO A 94 6.22 -14.66 -31.71
N ALA A 95 7.07 -15.17 -30.82
CA ALA A 95 6.69 -15.32 -29.40
C ALA A 95 6.43 -13.95 -28.77
N GLY A 96 5.30 -13.81 -28.08
CA GLY A 96 4.90 -12.54 -27.46
C GLY A 96 4.13 -11.57 -28.37
N GLU A 97 4.01 -11.87 -29.67
CA GLU A 97 3.21 -11.11 -30.63
C GLU A 97 1.92 -11.84 -30.99
N ILE A 98 0.98 -11.11 -31.56
CA ILE A 98 -0.26 -11.65 -32.13
C ILE A 98 -0.30 -11.35 -33.63
N GLY A 99 -0.99 -12.22 -34.39
CA GLY A 99 -1.24 -12.01 -35.81
C GLY A 99 -2.69 -11.60 -36.03
N VAL A 100 -2.94 -10.35 -36.44
CA VAL A 100 -4.28 -9.91 -36.82
C VAL A 100 -4.52 -10.14 -38.29
N VAL A 101 -5.59 -10.88 -38.61
CA VAL A 101 -5.93 -11.25 -39.97
C VAL A 101 -6.95 -10.28 -40.57
N ILE A 102 -6.64 -9.75 -41.74
CA ILE A 102 -7.57 -8.94 -42.55
C ILE A 102 -7.79 -9.64 -43.87
N SER A 103 -9.06 -10.01 -44.14
CA SER A 103 -9.40 -10.60 -45.44
C SER A 103 -9.63 -9.52 -46.50
N GLN A 104 -9.02 -9.73 -47.67
CA GLN A 104 -9.20 -8.87 -48.84
C GLN A 104 -10.26 -9.45 -49.80
N VAL A 105 -10.72 -10.69 -49.53
CA VAL A 105 -11.66 -11.45 -50.35
C VAL A 105 -12.86 -11.89 -49.54
N GLY A 106 -13.93 -12.29 -50.22
CA GLY A 106 -15.17 -12.76 -49.59
C GLY A 106 -16.29 -11.73 -49.72
N ASN A 107 -17.36 -11.94 -48.94
CA ASN A 107 -18.54 -11.09 -48.95
C ASN A 107 -18.27 -9.75 -48.25
N PRO A 108 -18.95 -8.66 -48.64
CA PRO A 108 -18.87 -7.41 -47.91
C PRO A 108 -19.41 -7.60 -46.48
N LEU A 109 -18.85 -6.82 -45.52
CA LEU A 109 -19.40 -6.77 -44.18
C LEU A 109 -20.83 -6.15 -44.19
N PRO A 110 -21.71 -6.62 -43.31
CA PRO A 110 -23.00 -5.98 -43.08
C PRO A 110 -22.81 -4.50 -42.66
N ILE A 111 -23.76 -3.65 -42.94
CA ILE A 111 -23.74 -2.26 -42.54
C ILE A 111 -23.71 -2.21 -41.00
N GLY A 112 -22.72 -1.48 -40.42
CA GLY A 112 -22.52 -1.34 -38.99
C GLY A 112 -21.57 -2.38 -38.36
N ALA A 113 -21.30 -3.52 -39.00
CA ALA A 113 -20.28 -4.45 -38.52
C ALA A 113 -18.87 -3.91 -38.78
N LYS A 114 -17.98 -4.05 -37.80
CA LYS A 114 -16.56 -3.67 -37.90
C LYS A 114 -15.64 -4.86 -38.13
N SER A 115 -16.12 -6.07 -37.85
CA SER A 115 -15.37 -7.31 -38.00
C SER A 115 -16.19 -8.40 -38.68
N ALA A 116 -15.48 -9.37 -39.24
CA ALA A 116 -16.03 -10.49 -39.97
C ALA A 116 -16.34 -11.65 -39.03
N ILE A 117 -17.48 -12.29 -39.24
CA ILE A 117 -17.91 -13.49 -38.51
C ILE A 117 -16.93 -14.63 -38.81
N TYR A 118 -16.45 -15.28 -37.75
CA TYR A 118 -15.56 -16.42 -37.84
C TYR A 118 -16.33 -17.74 -37.73
N LYS A 119 -15.96 -18.69 -38.57
CA LYS A 119 -16.47 -20.07 -38.55
C LYS A 119 -15.31 -21.06 -38.51
N LYS A 120 -15.49 -22.18 -37.82
CA LYS A 120 -14.45 -23.23 -37.69
C LYS A 120 -14.01 -23.81 -39.04
N GLU A 121 -14.88 -23.80 -40.02
CA GLU A 121 -14.65 -24.25 -41.40
C GLU A 121 -13.60 -23.42 -42.14
N PHE A 122 -13.24 -22.25 -41.61
CA PHE A 122 -12.18 -21.38 -42.17
C PHE A 122 -10.76 -21.89 -41.89
N ALA A 123 -10.61 -22.97 -41.11
CA ALA A 123 -9.35 -23.67 -40.83
C ALA A 123 -8.17 -22.73 -40.54
N ASN A 124 -8.38 -21.77 -39.67
CA ASN A 124 -7.40 -20.71 -39.33
C ASN A 124 -6.86 -19.99 -40.59
N PHE A 125 -7.73 -19.74 -41.58
CA PHE A 125 -7.45 -19.03 -42.83
C PHE A 125 -6.43 -19.71 -43.75
N SER A 126 -6.13 -21.00 -43.54
CA SER A 126 -5.22 -21.76 -44.38
C SER A 126 -5.85 -22.20 -45.72
N ASP A 127 -7.18 -22.32 -45.78
CA ASP A 127 -7.94 -22.65 -46.96
C ASP A 127 -8.78 -21.46 -47.43
N LEU A 128 -8.26 -20.70 -48.41
CA LEU A 128 -8.96 -19.57 -48.99
C LEU A 128 -10.25 -19.97 -49.72
N ARG A 129 -10.24 -21.14 -50.38
CA ARG A 129 -11.41 -21.63 -51.09
C ARG A 129 -12.54 -22.00 -50.14
N GLY A 130 -12.22 -22.75 -49.09
CA GLY A 130 -13.15 -23.07 -48.00
C GLY A 130 -13.69 -21.83 -47.30
N PHE A 131 -12.83 -20.83 -47.08
CA PHE A 131 -13.23 -19.54 -46.49
C PHE A 131 -14.31 -18.85 -47.31
N VAL A 132 -14.12 -18.70 -48.64
CA VAL A 132 -15.09 -18.01 -49.50
C VAL A 132 -16.36 -18.81 -49.68
N LEU A 133 -16.27 -20.14 -49.89
CA LEU A 133 -17.42 -21.02 -50.03
C LEU A 133 -18.32 -21.05 -48.79
N ASN A 134 -17.75 -20.99 -47.61
CA ASN A 134 -18.50 -20.97 -46.36
C ASN A 134 -18.94 -19.56 -45.92
N GLY A 135 -18.90 -18.60 -46.84
CA GLY A 135 -19.44 -17.26 -46.64
C GLY A 135 -18.49 -16.31 -45.88
N GLY A 136 -17.19 -16.53 -45.97
CA GLY A 136 -16.17 -15.66 -45.43
C GLY A 136 -16.35 -14.21 -45.87
N GLN A 137 -16.08 -13.26 -44.99
CA GLN A 137 -16.31 -11.83 -45.17
C GLN A 137 -15.00 -11.05 -45.29
N LYS A 138 -14.99 -9.97 -46.10
CA LYS A 138 -13.88 -9.02 -46.20
C LYS A 138 -13.72 -8.26 -44.90
N GLY A 139 -12.48 -7.79 -44.61
CA GLY A 139 -12.19 -6.95 -43.45
C GLY A 139 -11.50 -7.67 -42.31
N VAL A 140 -11.46 -7.02 -41.15
CA VAL A 140 -10.81 -7.54 -39.94
C VAL A 140 -11.52 -8.81 -39.48
N GLN A 141 -10.75 -9.86 -39.30
CA GLN A 141 -11.28 -11.12 -38.77
C GLN A 141 -11.26 -11.11 -37.25
N ARG A 142 -12.29 -11.65 -36.60
CA ARG A 142 -12.44 -11.63 -35.13
C ARG A 142 -11.29 -12.31 -34.40
N PRO A 143 -10.94 -13.58 -34.73
CA PRO A 143 -9.85 -14.26 -34.06
C PRO A 143 -8.48 -13.69 -34.48
N VAL A 144 -7.54 -13.75 -33.59
CA VAL A 144 -6.14 -13.48 -33.85
C VAL A 144 -5.36 -14.79 -33.94
N LEU A 145 -4.28 -14.79 -34.69
CA LEU A 145 -3.33 -15.89 -34.67
C LEU A 145 -2.48 -15.79 -33.38
N PRO A 146 -2.46 -16.86 -32.58
CA PRO A 146 -1.70 -16.85 -31.32
C PRO A 146 -0.18 -16.85 -31.56
N PRO A 147 0.60 -16.44 -30.54
CA PRO A 147 2.06 -16.51 -30.58
C PRO A 147 2.58 -17.89 -30.93
N GLY A 148 3.64 -17.96 -31.73
CA GLY A 148 4.25 -19.21 -32.19
C GLY A 148 3.50 -19.89 -33.33
N SER A 149 2.39 -19.34 -33.83
CA SER A 149 1.66 -19.89 -35.00
C SER A 149 2.53 -19.84 -36.23
N LEU A 150 2.52 -20.94 -36.98
CA LEU A 150 3.13 -21.07 -38.29
C LEU A 150 2.08 -21.58 -39.26
N VAL A 151 1.52 -20.69 -40.08
CA VAL A 151 0.33 -21.00 -40.89
C VAL A 151 0.56 -20.66 -42.37
N PRO A 152 0.19 -21.56 -43.32
CA PRO A 152 0.28 -21.30 -44.76
C PRO A 152 -0.96 -20.52 -45.25
N ILE A 153 -0.94 -19.22 -45.06
CA ILE A 153 -2.05 -18.33 -45.43
C ILE A 153 -1.83 -17.75 -46.84
N HIS A 154 -2.93 -17.62 -47.61
CA HIS A 154 -2.90 -17.10 -48.97
C HIS A 154 -2.49 -15.61 -48.99
N PRO A 155 -1.31 -15.24 -49.60
CA PRO A 155 -0.74 -13.91 -49.49
C PRO A 155 -1.56 -12.79 -50.13
N LEU A 156 -2.42 -13.08 -51.10
CA LEU A 156 -3.31 -12.10 -51.71
C LEU A 156 -4.72 -12.11 -51.06
N GLY A 157 -5.13 -13.25 -50.51
CA GLY A 157 -6.45 -13.40 -49.88
C GLY A 157 -6.50 -12.67 -48.52
N PHE A 158 -5.38 -12.69 -47.82
CA PHE A 158 -5.30 -12.15 -46.46
C PHE A 158 -4.06 -11.30 -46.26
N LEU A 159 -4.21 -10.26 -45.48
CA LEU A 159 -3.10 -9.53 -44.83
C LEU A 159 -3.02 -10.00 -43.38
N VAL A 160 -1.83 -10.31 -42.90
CA VAL A 160 -1.61 -10.64 -41.50
C VAL A 160 -0.63 -9.67 -40.90
N LEU A 161 -1.11 -8.95 -39.89
CA LEU A 161 -0.39 -7.92 -39.20
C LEU A 161 0.26 -8.51 -37.93
N THR A 162 1.57 -8.44 -37.88
CA THR A 162 2.35 -8.69 -36.65
C THR A 162 3.08 -7.41 -36.26
N ARG A 163 3.62 -7.32 -35.05
CA ARG A 163 4.38 -6.16 -34.61
C ARG A 163 5.52 -5.82 -35.57
N SER A 164 6.22 -6.82 -36.03
CA SER A 164 7.43 -6.69 -36.83
C SER A 164 7.15 -6.34 -38.27
N ARG A 165 6.10 -6.90 -38.88
CA ARG A 165 5.78 -6.69 -40.30
C ARG A 165 4.34 -7.08 -40.64
N VAL A 166 3.88 -6.66 -41.83
CA VAL A 166 2.63 -7.09 -42.43
C VAL A 166 2.93 -8.10 -43.51
N TYR A 167 2.37 -9.30 -43.39
CA TYR A 167 2.44 -10.34 -44.39
C TYR A 167 1.28 -10.18 -45.41
N GLY A 168 1.56 -10.53 -46.65
CA GLY A 168 0.58 -10.50 -47.71
C GLY A 168 0.76 -9.35 -48.70
N LEU A 169 0.02 -9.41 -49.78
CA LEU A 169 0.07 -8.45 -50.90
C LEU A 169 -1.18 -7.56 -50.82
N PRO A 170 -1.08 -6.26 -50.61
CA PRO A 170 -2.25 -5.40 -50.59
C PRO A 170 -2.89 -5.31 -51.99
N VAL A 171 -4.20 -5.50 -52.04
CA VAL A 171 -5.00 -5.36 -53.27
C VAL A 171 -5.34 -3.89 -53.52
N SER A 172 -5.66 -3.16 -52.47
CA SER A 172 -6.01 -1.74 -52.54
C SER A 172 -4.85 -0.89 -53.08
N PRO A 173 -5.07 -0.01 -54.06
CA PRO A 173 -4.06 0.95 -54.53
C PRO A 173 -3.55 1.87 -53.43
N GLU A 174 -4.41 2.26 -52.50
CA GLU A 174 -4.07 3.13 -51.39
C GLU A 174 -3.04 2.48 -50.45
N LEU A 175 -3.23 1.20 -50.11
CA LEU A 175 -2.29 0.44 -49.30
C LEU A 175 -0.99 0.16 -50.06
N ARG A 176 -1.03 -0.07 -51.38
CA ARG A 176 0.18 -0.20 -52.21
C ARG A 176 1.00 1.07 -52.21
N ASN A 177 0.37 2.24 -52.25
CA ASN A 177 1.07 3.53 -52.22
C ASN A 177 1.72 3.80 -50.85
N LYS A 178 1.21 3.17 -49.77
CA LYS A 178 1.79 3.24 -48.42
C LYS A 178 2.91 2.24 -48.19
N MET A 179 3.19 1.34 -49.13
CA MET A 179 4.35 0.46 -49.04
C MET A 179 5.63 1.28 -49.05
N GLY A 180 6.52 1.02 -48.09
CA GLY A 180 7.82 1.68 -48.02
C GLY A 180 8.72 1.32 -49.21
N ARG A 181 9.91 1.95 -49.27
CA ARG A 181 10.93 1.65 -50.27
C ARG A 181 11.38 0.17 -50.28
N SER A 182 11.22 -0.53 -49.17
CA SER A 182 11.45 -1.98 -49.02
C SER A 182 10.38 -2.85 -49.66
N GLY A 183 9.26 -2.29 -50.15
CA GLY A 183 8.14 -3.05 -50.65
C GLY A 183 7.30 -3.72 -49.55
N GLU A 184 7.56 -3.39 -48.29
CA GLU A 184 6.83 -3.92 -47.13
C GLU A 184 5.84 -2.89 -46.58
N LEU A 185 4.70 -3.37 -46.11
CA LEU A 185 3.68 -2.58 -45.44
C LEU A 185 3.96 -2.60 -43.92
N SER A 186 3.85 -1.46 -43.28
CA SER A 186 3.94 -1.38 -41.81
C SER A 186 2.56 -1.41 -41.15
N PRO A 187 2.42 -1.90 -39.91
CA PRO A 187 1.15 -1.85 -39.17
C PRO A 187 0.56 -0.45 -39.04
N ALA A 188 1.44 0.57 -38.96
CA ALA A 188 1.02 1.97 -38.89
C ALA A 188 0.25 2.46 -40.12
N ALA A 189 0.53 1.86 -41.31
CA ALA A 189 -0.23 2.17 -42.53
C ALA A 189 -1.71 1.77 -42.44
N LEU A 190 -2.03 0.83 -41.55
CA LEU A 190 -3.38 0.34 -41.26
C LEU A 190 -3.98 0.95 -39.98
N GLY A 191 -3.30 1.95 -39.39
CA GLY A 191 -3.80 2.70 -38.24
C GLY A 191 -3.51 2.05 -36.88
N LEU A 192 -2.66 1.01 -36.82
CA LEU A 192 -2.27 0.37 -35.57
C LEU A 192 -0.86 0.80 -35.13
N ARG A 193 -0.69 0.95 -33.83
CA ARG A 193 0.63 1.06 -33.22
C ARG A 193 1.25 -0.35 -33.15
N PRO A 194 2.55 -0.52 -33.44
CA PRO A 194 3.21 -1.81 -33.35
C PRO A 194 3.04 -2.50 -31.99
N GLU A 195 3.04 -1.72 -30.90
CA GLU A 195 2.91 -2.20 -29.52
C GLU A 195 1.53 -2.85 -29.26
N SER A 196 0.49 -2.43 -30.01
CA SER A 196 -0.85 -3.02 -29.89
C SER A 196 -0.96 -4.44 -30.46
N LEU A 197 0.07 -4.90 -31.18
CA LEU A 197 0.17 -6.24 -31.75
C LEU A 197 1.00 -7.20 -30.89
N GLU A 198 1.27 -6.82 -29.66
CA GLU A 198 1.82 -7.70 -28.62
C GLU A 198 0.71 -8.35 -27.81
N LEU A 199 1.08 -9.42 -27.09
CA LEU A 199 0.20 -9.95 -26.03
C LEU A 199 -0.06 -8.86 -24.98
N MET A 200 -1.31 -8.60 -24.71
CA MET A 200 -1.69 -7.72 -23.61
C MET A 200 -1.36 -8.40 -22.29
N ARG A 201 -0.30 -7.93 -21.62
CA ARG A 201 0.15 -8.45 -20.34
C ARG A 201 -0.39 -7.59 -19.22
N ILE A 202 -1.06 -8.24 -18.28
CA ILE A 202 -1.49 -7.62 -17.02
C ILE A 202 -0.64 -8.24 -15.92
N GLU A 203 0.36 -7.48 -15.50
CA GLU A 203 1.36 -7.90 -14.51
C GLU A 203 1.54 -6.75 -13.50
N PRO A 204 1.92 -7.05 -12.23
CA PRO A 204 2.22 -6.01 -11.27
C PRO A 204 3.27 -5.03 -11.83
N GLN A 205 2.96 -3.74 -11.76
CA GLN A 205 3.85 -2.70 -12.28
C GLN A 205 4.75 -2.14 -11.18
N PRO A 206 6.03 -1.82 -11.46
CA PRO A 206 6.91 -1.20 -10.49
C PRO A 206 6.40 0.21 -10.14
N ARG A 207 6.29 0.50 -8.83
CA ARG A 207 5.91 1.81 -8.31
C ARG A 207 7.15 2.54 -7.81
N GLY A 208 7.60 3.54 -8.56
CA GLY A 208 8.74 4.38 -8.16
C GLY A 208 10.10 3.66 -8.12
N LYS A 209 11.06 4.28 -7.43
CA LYS A 209 12.45 3.77 -7.31
C LYS A 209 12.63 2.71 -6.22
N ASP A 210 11.63 2.51 -5.35
CA ASP A 210 11.75 1.69 -4.14
C ASP A 210 11.42 0.20 -4.34
N GLY A 211 11.25 -0.24 -5.60
CA GLY A 211 10.98 -1.64 -5.92
C GLY A 211 9.59 -2.16 -5.48
N ALA A 212 8.74 -1.29 -4.95
CA ALA A 212 7.37 -1.65 -4.63
C ALA A 212 6.59 -1.93 -5.91
N THR A 213 5.80 -3.00 -5.93
CA THR A 213 4.94 -3.36 -7.05
C THR A 213 3.49 -2.92 -6.79
N LEU A 214 2.83 -2.46 -7.84
CA LEU A 214 1.42 -2.09 -7.83
C LEU A 214 0.64 -3.12 -8.64
N ASP A 215 -0.32 -3.79 -7.98
CA ASP A 215 -1.23 -4.67 -8.70
C ASP A 215 -2.17 -3.85 -9.59
N VAL A 216 -2.33 -4.31 -10.83
CA VAL A 216 -3.16 -3.63 -11.83
C VAL A 216 -4.21 -4.57 -12.39
N VAL A 217 -5.27 -3.99 -12.91
CA VAL A 217 -6.32 -4.67 -13.70
C VAL A 217 -6.46 -4.01 -15.06
N GLY A 218 -6.89 -4.78 -16.04
CA GLY A 218 -7.15 -4.29 -17.40
C GLY A 218 -8.60 -3.87 -17.57
N ILE A 219 -8.86 -2.58 -17.76
CA ILE A 219 -10.19 -2.08 -18.08
C ILE A 219 -10.41 -2.18 -19.57
N VAL A 220 -11.46 -2.92 -19.94
CA VAL A 220 -11.75 -3.26 -21.33
C VAL A 220 -12.74 -2.27 -21.92
N THR A 221 -12.44 -1.84 -23.15
CA THR A 221 -13.36 -1.12 -24.01
C THR A 221 -13.49 -1.89 -25.34
N THR A 222 -14.70 -2.26 -25.70
CA THR A 222 -14.98 -2.95 -26.97
C THR A 222 -15.42 -1.95 -28.03
N TYR A 223 -15.00 -2.17 -29.26
CA TYR A 223 -15.30 -1.27 -30.39
C TYR A 223 -16.42 -1.77 -31.28
N GLU A 224 -16.91 -3.02 -31.06
CA GLU A 224 -18.03 -3.64 -31.76
C GLU A 224 -18.95 -4.34 -30.77
N GLY A 225 -20.23 -4.39 -31.07
CA GLY A 225 -21.30 -5.00 -30.29
C GLY A 225 -22.58 -4.20 -30.38
N ASP A 226 -23.62 -4.69 -29.71
CA ASP A 226 -24.90 -3.97 -29.62
C ASP A 226 -24.72 -2.63 -28.87
N PRO A 227 -25.58 -1.63 -29.13
CA PRO A 227 -25.51 -0.37 -28.42
C PRO A 227 -25.83 -0.55 -26.93
N LEU A 228 -25.22 0.29 -26.09
CA LEU A 228 -25.58 0.35 -24.67
C LEU A 228 -27.03 0.81 -24.50
N PRO A 229 -27.76 0.28 -23.50
CA PRO A 229 -29.04 0.85 -23.09
C PRO A 229 -28.92 2.32 -22.73
N SER A 230 -29.99 3.06 -22.93
CA SER A 230 -30.00 4.47 -22.55
C SER A 230 -29.80 4.63 -21.03
N GLY A 231 -28.82 5.45 -20.65
CA GLY A 231 -28.48 5.72 -19.26
C GLY A 231 -27.41 4.80 -18.65
N ASP A 232 -26.96 3.78 -19.39
CA ASP A 232 -25.82 2.94 -18.96
C ASP A 232 -24.50 3.50 -19.50
N ILE A 233 -23.46 3.43 -18.70
CA ILE A 233 -22.10 3.87 -19.05
C ILE A 233 -21.16 2.70 -19.33
N ALA A 234 -21.50 1.51 -18.88
CA ALA A 234 -20.73 0.29 -19.08
C ALA A 234 -21.63 -0.93 -19.26
N SER A 235 -21.13 -1.93 -19.98
CA SER A 235 -21.83 -3.18 -20.23
C SER A 235 -21.32 -4.29 -19.32
N ARG A 236 -22.21 -5.07 -18.77
CA ARG A 236 -21.96 -6.40 -18.21
C ARG A 236 -22.72 -7.43 -19.02
N LEU A 237 -22.11 -8.56 -19.34
CA LEU A 237 -22.80 -9.62 -20.06
C LEU A 237 -24.03 -10.10 -19.26
N ASP A 238 -25.17 -10.31 -19.91
CA ASP A 238 -26.47 -10.60 -19.32
C ASP A 238 -26.94 -9.54 -18.30
N GLY A 239 -26.31 -8.35 -18.30
CA GLY A 239 -26.65 -7.30 -17.35
C GLY A 239 -26.45 -7.71 -15.90
N PHE A 240 -27.38 -7.29 -15.05
CA PHE A 240 -27.42 -7.60 -13.61
C PHE A 240 -28.56 -8.58 -13.27
N ALA A 241 -29.02 -9.39 -14.22
CA ALA A 241 -30.12 -10.33 -14.02
C ALA A 241 -29.78 -11.42 -12.98
N ASP A 242 -28.52 -11.78 -12.83
CA ASP A 242 -28.03 -12.68 -11.78
C ASP A 242 -28.21 -12.07 -10.39
N ILE A 243 -27.93 -10.78 -10.23
CA ILE A 243 -28.13 -10.06 -8.97
C ILE A 243 -29.62 -9.91 -8.65
N GLU A 244 -30.41 -9.48 -9.62
CA GLU A 244 -31.87 -9.36 -9.48
C GLU A 244 -32.51 -10.69 -9.06
N LYS A 245 -32.02 -11.82 -9.60
CA LYS A 245 -32.47 -13.15 -9.23
C LYS A 245 -32.12 -13.48 -7.78
N LEU A 246 -30.87 -13.22 -7.37
CA LEU A 246 -30.43 -13.44 -5.99
C LEU A 246 -31.25 -12.61 -4.98
N GLU A 247 -31.61 -11.39 -5.34
CA GLU A 247 -32.47 -10.54 -4.50
C GLU A 247 -33.90 -11.06 -4.41
N LYS A 248 -34.49 -11.46 -5.54
CA LYS A 248 -35.85 -12.02 -5.57
C LYS A 248 -35.97 -13.33 -4.78
N GLU A 249 -34.93 -14.13 -4.72
CA GLU A 249 -34.89 -15.34 -3.91
C GLU A 249 -34.87 -15.05 -2.40
N GLY A 250 -34.52 -13.82 -1.99
CA GLY A 250 -34.60 -13.31 -0.61
C GLY A 250 -33.68 -14.00 0.41
N LYS A 251 -32.78 -14.87 -0.05
CA LYS A 251 -31.87 -15.65 0.79
C LYS A 251 -30.41 -15.15 0.74
N ALA A 252 -30.07 -14.33 -0.25
CA ALA A 252 -28.70 -13.86 -0.42
C ALA A 252 -28.39 -12.70 0.53
N THR A 253 -27.27 -12.81 1.22
CA THR A 253 -26.69 -11.71 1.99
C THR A 253 -26.00 -10.70 1.06
N ASP A 254 -25.86 -9.46 1.51
CA ASP A 254 -25.17 -8.41 0.74
C ASP A 254 -23.71 -8.82 0.39
N ALA A 255 -23.04 -9.54 1.28
CA ALA A 255 -21.71 -10.11 1.00
C ALA A 255 -21.73 -11.12 -0.17
N GLN A 256 -22.73 -11.97 -0.26
CA GLN A 256 -22.88 -12.92 -1.39
C GLN A 256 -23.20 -12.21 -2.70
N ILE A 257 -23.95 -11.11 -2.65
CA ILE A 257 -24.21 -10.27 -3.83
C ILE A 257 -22.90 -9.62 -4.30
N ILE A 258 -22.09 -9.09 -3.36
CA ILE A 258 -20.75 -8.54 -3.68
C ILE A 258 -19.86 -9.61 -4.32
N GLU A 259 -19.84 -10.82 -3.77
CA GLU A 259 -19.05 -11.92 -4.33
C GLU A 259 -19.50 -12.28 -5.75
N SER A 260 -20.81 -12.30 -6.00
CA SER A 260 -21.37 -12.51 -7.35
C SER A 260 -21.00 -11.37 -8.31
N LEU A 261 -20.96 -10.12 -7.83
CA LEU A 261 -20.54 -8.97 -8.64
C LEU A 261 -19.04 -8.99 -8.98
N LEU A 262 -18.21 -9.45 -8.04
CA LEU A 262 -16.77 -9.64 -8.25
C LEU A 262 -16.48 -10.86 -9.14
N GLY A 263 -17.45 -11.77 -9.27
CA GLY A 263 -17.40 -12.90 -10.19
C GLY A 263 -17.42 -12.43 -11.65
N SER A 264 -16.30 -12.59 -12.35
CA SER A 264 -16.18 -12.18 -13.75
C SER A 264 -16.91 -13.15 -14.68
N LYS A 265 -17.70 -12.61 -15.61
CA LYS A 265 -18.34 -13.34 -16.73
C LYS A 265 -17.41 -13.50 -17.93
N ASN A 266 -16.19 -13.01 -17.86
CA ASN A 266 -15.19 -13.05 -18.95
C ASN A 266 -14.84 -14.48 -19.41
N ARG A 267 -15.15 -15.50 -18.60
CA ARG A 267 -14.95 -16.92 -18.97
C ARG A 267 -15.80 -17.34 -20.16
N LEU A 268 -16.97 -16.73 -20.37
CA LEU A 268 -17.90 -17.07 -21.46
C LEU A 268 -17.30 -16.83 -22.85
N HIS A 269 -16.37 -15.88 -22.96
CA HIS A 269 -15.69 -15.50 -24.19
C HIS A 269 -14.15 -15.53 -24.06
N ASN A 270 -13.65 -16.38 -23.16
CA ASN A 270 -12.22 -16.54 -22.92
C ASN A 270 -11.47 -15.20 -22.77
N ASN A 271 -11.98 -14.32 -21.91
CA ASN A 271 -11.38 -13.00 -21.65
C ASN A 271 -11.21 -12.16 -22.94
N TYR A 272 -12.23 -12.06 -23.77
CA TYR A 272 -12.28 -11.36 -25.05
C TYR A 272 -11.35 -11.92 -26.14
N GLN A 273 -10.66 -13.03 -25.89
CA GLN A 273 -9.84 -13.70 -26.91
C GLN A 273 -10.74 -14.41 -27.94
N ASP A 274 -11.92 -14.90 -27.53
CA ASP A 274 -12.99 -15.33 -28.42
C ASP A 274 -14.04 -14.20 -28.53
N PHE A 275 -13.73 -13.24 -29.40
CA PHE A 275 -14.63 -12.11 -29.64
C PHE A 275 -15.95 -12.49 -30.31
N GLN A 276 -15.96 -13.62 -31.04
CA GLN A 276 -17.19 -14.17 -31.61
C GLN A 276 -18.15 -14.58 -30.49
N ALA A 277 -17.67 -15.37 -29.52
CA ALA A 277 -18.48 -15.78 -28.39
C ALA A 277 -18.94 -14.56 -27.54
N PHE A 278 -18.13 -13.50 -27.43
CA PHE A 278 -18.56 -12.27 -26.78
C PHE A 278 -19.80 -11.66 -27.45
N LEU A 279 -19.80 -11.53 -28.77
CA LEU A 279 -20.94 -11.00 -29.53
C LEU A 279 -22.15 -11.93 -29.50
N ASP A 280 -21.93 -13.27 -29.60
CA ASP A 280 -22.99 -14.27 -29.57
C ASP A 280 -23.72 -14.29 -28.21
N HIS A 281 -23.06 -13.91 -27.14
CA HIS A 281 -23.65 -13.71 -25.80
C HIS A 281 -24.23 -12.30 -25.59
N GLY A 282 -24.47 -11.52 -26.62
CA GLY A 282 -25.05 -10.18 -26.52
C GLY A 282 -24.06 -9.12 -26.03
N GLY A 283 -22.79 -9.28 -26.38
CA GLY A 283 -21.75 -8.31 -26.06
C GLY A 283 -22.04 -6.94 -26.67
N ARG A 284 -21.84 -5.88 -25.90
CA ARG A 284 -22.15 -4.49 -26.28
C ARG A 284 -20.90 -3.66 -26.49
N ILE A 285 -21.03 -2.67 -27.37
CA ILE A 285 -19.95 -1.70 -27.62
C ILE A 285 -19.73 -0.79 -26.41
N GLY A 286 -18.48 -0.42 -26.16
CA GLY A 286 -18.12 0.55 -25.13
C GLY A 286 -17.39 -0.04 -23.94
N LEU A 287 -17.43 0.67 -22.83
CA LEU A 287 -16.79 0.25 -21.58
C LEU A 287 -17.40 -1.06 -21.06
N GLN A 288 -16.57 -1.99 -20.69
CA GLN A 288 -16.98 -3.25 -20.08
C GLN A 288 -16.84 -3.20 -18.57
N HIS A 289 -17.82 -3.78 -17.88
CA HIS A 289 -17.87 -3.80 -16.42
C HIS A 289 -16.75 -4.65 -15.82
N ASP A 290 -16.61 -5.90 -16.31
CA ASP A 290 -15.69 -6.89 -15.74
C ASP A 290 -14.27 -6.65 -16.25
N PRO A 291 -13.31 -6.35 -15.38
CA PRO A 291 -11.93 -6.14 -15.78
C PRO A 291 -11.22 -7.46 -16.11
N LEU A 292 -10.14 -7.36 -16.87
CA LEU A 292 -9.19 -8.46 -17.03
C LEU A 292 -8.23 -8.49 -15.83
N LEU A 293 -7.98 -9.70 -15.33
CA LEU A 293 -7.08 -9.97 -14.23
C LEU A 293 -5.66 -10.29 -14.73
N TYR A 294 -4.77 -10.61 -13.78
CA TYR A 294 -3.41 -11.04 -14.09
C TYR A 294 -3.37 -12.13 -15.17
N GLY A 295 -2.54 -11.92 -16.19
CA GLY A 295 -2.38 -12.85 -17.30
C GLY A 295 -1.85 -12.20 -18.56
N ALA A 296 -1.73 -13.01 -19.61
CA ALA A 296 -1.35 -12.59 -20.96
C ALA A 296 -2.48 -12.96 -21.94
N TYR A 297 -2.98 -11.97 -22.67
CA TYR A 297 -4.16 -12.09 -23.51
C TYR A 297 -3.87 -11.72 -24.94
N ALA A 298 -4.29 -12.59 -25.86
CA ALA A 298 -4.19 -12.35 -27.30
C ALA A 298 -5.45 -11.63 -27.79
N LEU A 299 -5.47 -10.31 -27.71
CA LEU A 299 -6.62 -9.46 -28.00
C LEU A 299 -6.48 -8.81 -29.37
N ASN A 300 -7.59 -8.76 -30.13
CA ASN A 300 -7.61 -8.06 -31.40
C ASN A 300 -7.71 -6.54 -31.17
N PRO A 301 -6.68 -5.74 -31.49
CA PRO A 301 -6.65 -4.31 -31.19
C PRO A 301 -7.66 -3.48 -32.02
N PHE A 302 -8.23 -4.01 -33.08
CA PHE A 302 -9.34 -3.39 -33.80
C PHE A 302 -10.68 -3.52 -33.09
N LEU A 303 -10.79 -4.48 -32.17
CA LEU A 303 -12.04 -4.84 -31.50
C LEU A 303 -12.03 -4.52 -30.01
N VAL A 304 -10.85 -4.60 -29.38
CA VAL A 304 -10.70 -4.51 -27.95
C VAL A 304 -9.54 -3.59 -27.60
N GLY A 305 -9.81 -2.58 -26.78
CA GLY A 305 -8.81 -1.75 -26.14
C GLY A 305 -8.73 -2.07 -24.66
N VAL A 306 -7.55 -2.08 -24.08
CA VAL A 306 -7.32 -2.33 -22.66
C VAL A 306 -6.49 -1.22 -22.06
N GLU A 307 -6.96 -0.67 -20.94
CA GLU A 307 -6.26 0.30 -20.13
C GLU A 307 -5.88 -0.32 -18.79
N LEU A 308 -4.60 -0.22 -18.40
CA LEU A 308 -4.13 -0.72 -17.11
C LEU A 308 -4.41 0.31 -16.04
N VAL A 309 -5.13 -0.08 -14.99
CA VAL A 309 -5.42 0.76 -13.84
C VAL A 309 -5.05 0.06 -12.55
N PRO A 310 -4.67 0.81 -11.50
CA PRO A 310 -4.39 0.21 -10.20
C PRO A 310 -5.59 -0.55 -9.65
N MET A 311 -5.34 -1.72 -9.09
CA MET A 311 -6.35 -2.49 -8.35
C MET A 311 -6.66 -1.77 -7.03
N MET A 312 -7.92 -1.78 -6.63
CA MET A 312 -8.33 -1.23 -5.34
C MET A 312 -7.84 -2.12 -4.20
N ILE A 313 -7.11 -1.50 -3.27
CA ILE A 313 -6.55 -2.17 -2.08
C ILE A 313 -7.14 -1.52 -0.83
N VAL A 314 -7.84 -2.32 -0.04
CA VAL A 314 -8.32 -1.94 1.30
C VAL A 314 -7.38 -2.54 2.33
N LYS A 315 -6.66 -1.69 3.05
CA LYS A 315 -5.69 -2.10 4.08
C LYS A 315 -6.41 -2.50 5.37
N GLN A 316 -5.70 -3.19 6.27
CA GLN A 316 -6.20 -3.48 7.60
C GLN A 316 -6.51 -2.18 8.36
N GLY A 317 -7.61 -2.16 9.11
CA GLY A 317 -8.09 -0.97 9.81
C GLY A 317 -8.76 0.07 8.90
N GLN A 318 -9.16 -0.32 7.70
CA GLN A 318 -9.88 0.50 6.73
C GLN A 318 -11.01 -0.30 6.11
N VAL A 319 -12.03 0.41 5.64
CA VAL A 319 -13.07 -0.12 4.76
C VAL A 319 -13.24 0.79 3.55
N ALA A 320 -13.67 0.23 2.44
CA ALA A 320 -14.01 1.01 1.26
C ALA A 320 -15.52 1.10 1.10
N VAL A 321 -16.04 2.30 1.09
CA VAL A 321 -17.43 2.59 0.73
C VAL A 321 -17.50 2.80 -0.78
N ILE A 322 -18.33 2.00 -1.43
CA ILE A 322 -18.46 2.00 -2.88
C ILE A 322 -19.63 2.88 -3.31
N LYS A 323 -19.35 3.77 -4.25
CA LYS A 323 -20.34 4.55 -5.00
C LYS A 323 -20.43 3.93 -6.40
N ALA A 324 -21.54 3.28 -6.70
CA ALA A 324 -21.78 2.58 -7.94
C ALA A 324 -22.48 3.49 -8.96
N TYR A 325 -21.89 3.63 -10.15
CA TYR A 325 -22.49 4.36 -11.28
C TYR A 325 -23.21 3.41 -12.26
N VAL A 326 -23.04 2.10 -12.07
CA VAL A 326 -23.64 1.03 -12.89
C VAL A 326 -24.38 0.07 -11.97
N GLY A 327 -25.37 -0.62 -12.52
CA GLY A 327 -26.17 -1.59 -11.74
C GLY A 327 -27.67 -1.45 -11.98
N LEU A 328 -28.43 -2.16 -11.16
CA LEU A 328 -29.90 -2.07 -11.11
C LEU A 328 -30.33 -0.63 -10.74
N ALA A 329 -31.62 -0.35 -10.94
CA ALA A 329 -32.20 0.95 -10.58
C ALA A 329 -31.94 1.26 -9.09
N THR A 330 -31.79 2.55 -8.77
CA THR A 330 -31.59 3.00 -7.39
C THR A 330 -32.83 2.68 -6.54
N GLU A 331 -32.65 1.84 -5.53
CA GLU A 331 -33.63 1.57 -4.50
C GLU A 331 -33.05 1.97 -3.16
N ASP A 332 -33.59 3.04 -2.57
CA ASP A 332 -33.09 3.58 -1.30
C ASP A 332 -33.51 2.71 -0.11
N THR A 333 -32.53 2.17 0.58
CA THR A 333 -32.71 1.33 1.78
C THR A 333 -32.52 2.12 3.08
N SER A 334 -32.23 3.43 3.01
CA SER A 334 -31.90 4.25 4.18
C SER A 334 -33.07 4.52 5.12
N GLY A 335 -34.28 4.34 4.65
CA GLY A 335 -35.52 4.56 5.44
C GLY A 335 -36.03 6.02 5.42
N ALA A 336 -37.22 6.25 5.97
CA ALA A 336 -37.91 7.54 5.89
C ALA A 336 -37.23 8.66 6.71
N GLU A 337 -36.48 8.31 7.73
CA GLU A 337 -35.79 9.29 8.60
C GLU A 337 -34.46 9.80 8.03
N PHE A 338 -33.90 9.09 7.09
CA PHE A 338 -32.57 9.41 6.51
C PHE A 338 -32.74 10.04 5.12
N LYS A 339 -32.55 11.36 5.03
CA LYS A 339 -32.84 12.14 3.81
C LYS A 339 -31.58 12.67 3.08
N TYR A 340 -30.41 12.09 3.36
CA TYR A 340 -29.17 12.50 2.71
C TYR A 340 -28.92 11.69 1.43
N GLY A 341 -27.77 11.17 1.18
CA GLY A 341 -27.53 10.34 0.01
C GLY A 341 -28.27 8.98 0.09
N SER A 342 -28.69 8.42 -1.05
CA SER A 342 -29.33 7.11 -1.10
C SER A 342 -28.36 6.00 -0.78
N LEU A 343 -28.65 5.23 0.26
CA LEU A 343 -28.01 3.96 0.52
C LEU A 343 -28.74 2.87 -0.26
N VAL A 344 -27.98 2.02 -0.95
CA VAL A 344 -28.54 0.97 -1.77
C VAL A 344 -27.89 -0.36 -1.45
N ARG A 345 -28.58 -1.46 -1.77
CA ARG A 345 -27.96 -2.79 -1.73
C ARG A 345 -26.84 -2.89 -2.79
N PRO A 346 -25.79 -3.71 -2.55
CA PRO A 346 -24.79 -3.99 -3.58
C PRO A 346 -25.44 -4.46 -4.87
N GLY A 347 -24.95 -3.96 -6.02
CA GLY A 347 -25.56 -4.24 -7.31
C GLY A 347 -26.51 -3.17 -7.84
N HIS A 348 -26.96 -2.25 -6.99
CA HIS A 348 -27.73 -1.07 -7.38
C HIS A 348 -26.84 0.16 -7.56
N ARG A 349 -27.32 1.15 -8.33
CA ARG A 349 -26.67 2.45 -8.51
C ARG A 349 -26.87 3.30 -7.26
N GLY A 350 -25.78 3.77 -6.67
CA GLY A 350 -25.77 4.58 -5.45
C GLY A 350 -24.65 4.18 -4.51
N VAL A 351 -24.73 4.61 -3.25
CA VAL A 351 -23.77 4.26 -2.21
C VAL A 351 -24.17 2.91 -1.60
N TRP A 352 -23.30 1.92 -1.71
CA TRP A 352 -23.59 0.59 -1.15
C TRP A 352 -23.64 0.62 0.38
N GLN A 353 -24.67 -0.03 0.94
CA GLN A 353 -24.85 -0.13 2.40
C GLN A 353 -23.85 -1.06 3.06
N GLU A 354 -23.33 -2.06 2.36
CA GLU A 354 -22.27 -2.93 2.85
C GLU A 354 -20.92 -2.48 2.29
N PRO A 355 -19.95 -2.09 3.15
CA PRO A 355 -18.64 -1.67 2.72
C PRO A 355 -17.75 -2.87 2.39
N LEU A 356 -16.75 -2.65 1.53
CA LEU A 356 -15.72 -3.65 1.28
C LEU A 356 -14.67 -3.61 2.39
N ARG A 357 -14.41 -4.79 2.97
CA ARG A 357 -13.43 -4.97 4.04
C ARG A 357 -12.02 -5.17 3.50
N THR A 358 -11.06 -5.42 4.37
CA THR A 358 -9.66 -5.63 4.00
C THR A 358 -9.52 -6.67 2.89
N GLY A 359 -8.87 -6.27 1.80
CA GLY A 359 -8.67 -7.12 0.63
C GLY A 359 -8.19 -6.36 -0.59
N LYS A 360 -8.00 -7.10 -1.68
CA LYS A 360 -7.73 -6.56 -3.01
C LYS A 360 -8.93 -6.85 -3.92
N TYR A 361 -9.47 -5.81 -4.52
CA TYR A 361 -10.70 -5.90 -5.28
C TYR A 361 -10.49 -5.45 -6.74
N PRO A 362 -10.74 -6.32 -7.71
CA PRO A 362 -10.60 -6.01 -9.12
C PRO A 362 -11.84 -5.28 -9.64
N LEU A 363 -12.14 -4.13 -9.06
CA LEU A 363 -13.27 -3.31 -9.50
C LEU A 363 -12.84 -2.33 -10.59
N ASN A 364 -13.75 -2.09 -11.53
CA ASN A 364 -13.55 -1.08 -12.57
C ASN A 364 -13.75 0.33 -11.99
N PRO A 365 -12.71 1.17 -11.88
CA PRO A 365 -12.82 2.50 -11.26
C PRO A 365 -13.67 3.49 -12.09
N ARG A 366 -14.01 3.14 -13.34
CA ARG A 366 -14.94 3.93 -14.16
C ARG A 366 -16.40 3.58 -13.89
N CYS A 367 -16.65 2.41 -13.30
CA CYS A 367 -17.97 1.95 -12.88
C CYS A 367 -18.23 2.20 -11.41
N TYR A 368 -17.18 2.18 -10.59
CA TYR A 368 -17.23 2.24 -9.14
C TYR A 368 -16.20 3.23 -8.61
N GLU A 369 -16.65 4.19 -7.84
CA GLU A 369 -15.78 5.05 -7.03
C GLU A 369 -15.71 4.50 -5.62
N SER A 370 -14.54 4.51 -5.01
CA SER A 370 -14.34 4.03 -3.64
C SER A 370 -13.85 5.15 -2.75
N GLU A 371 -14.51 5.33 -1.63
CA GLU A 371 -14.01 6.18 -0.55
C GLU A 371 -13.46 5.30 0.57
N ILE A 372 -12.16 5.46 0.88
CA ILE A 372 -11.50 4.72 1.93
C ILE A 372 -11.77 5.38 3.28
N VAL A 373 -12.45 4.65 4.16
CA VAL A 373 -12.78 5.10 5.51
C VAL A 373 -11.92 4.34 6.51
N PRO A 374 -11.03 5.01 7.25
CA PRO A 374 -10.31 4.39 8.36
C PRO A 374 -11.29 3.99 9.48
N THR A 375 -11.22 2.73 9.91
CA THR A 375 -11.98 2.20 11.05
C THR A 375 -11.13 2.12 12.32
N ALA A 376 -9.87 2.48 12.27
CA ALA A 376 -9.05 2.72 13.43
C ALA A 376 -9.42 4.06 14.08
N ILE A 377 -9.03 4.25 15.35
CA ILE A 377 -9.19 5.55 16.01
C ILE A 377 -8.31 6.56 15.28
N LEU A 378 -8.92 7.62 14.76
CA LEU A 378 -8.25 8.72 14.10
C LEU A 378 -7.94 9.81 15.11
N ASN A 379 -6.68 10.21 15.19
CA ASN A 379 -6.21 11.36 15.95
C ASN A 379 -6.11 12.55 15.01
N LEU A 380 -6.96 13.53 15.18
CA LEU A 380 -6.99 14.75 14.37
C LEU A 380 -6.45 15.89 15.22
N ASN A 381 -5.45 16.61 14.69
CA ASN A 381 -4.76 17.66 15.40
C ASN A 381 -5.13 19.03 14.83
N TRP A 382 -5.56 19.95 15.69
CA TRP A 382 -5.66 21.39 15.41
C TRP A 382 -4.39 22.06 15.91
N ALA A 383 -3.30 21.82 15.21
CA ALA A 383 -1.97 22.36 15.50
C ALA A 383 -1.21 22.58 14.20
N ASP A 384 -0.04 23.22 14.26
CA ASP A 384 0.80 23.39 13.06
C ASP A 384 1.43 22.06 12.56
N ALA A 385 1.37 21.00 13.39
CA ALA A 385 1.85 19.66 13.05
C ALA A 385 0.75 18.81 12.40
N VAL A 386 1.01 18.29 11.19
CA VAL A 386 0.12 17.43 10.42
C VAL A 386 0.41 15.97 10.72
N SER A 387 -0.63 15.13 10.81
CA SER A 387 -0.47 13.69 10.97
C SER A 387 0.09 13.05 9.70
N GLU A 388 1.26 12.41 9.79
CA GLU A 388 1.86 11.66 8.67
C GLU A 388 1.05 10.43 8.27
N ALA A 389 0.21 9.91 9.17
CA ALA A 389 -0.50 8.64 8.97
C ALA A 389 -1.66 8.74 7.96
N HIS A 390 -2.37 9.86 7.91
CA HIS A 390 -3.61 9.99 7.12
C HIS A 390 -3.80 11.33 6.40
N ASN A 391 -3.07 12.38 6.75
CA ASN A 391 -3.16 13.73 6.14
C ASN A 391 -4.57 14.35 6.12
N LEU A 392 -5.51 13.87 6.95
CA LEU A 392 -6.88 14.39 7.00
C LEU A 392 -6.94 15.73 7.76
N ASP A 393 -5.98 15.97 8.64
CA ASP A 393 -5.82 17.18 9.47
C ASP A 393 -4.94 18.26 8.81
N ALA A 394 -4.50 18.06 7.57
CA ALA A 394 -3.63 19.00 6.85
C ALA A 394 -4.20 20.42 6.66
N GLN A 395 -5.51 20.57 6.75
CA GLN A 395 -6.21 21.85 6.64
C GLN A 395 -6.66 22.40 8.01
N LEU A 396 -6.51 21.61 9.07
CA LEU A 396 -6.84 22.02 10.42
C LEU A 396 -5.72 22.93 10.95
N GLN A 397 -6.11 24.06 11.51
CA GLN A 397 -5.18 25.03 12.10
C GLN A 397 -5.51 25.24 13.58
N GLN A 398 -4.57 25.75 14.32
CA GLN A 398 -4.77 26.19 15.71
C GLN A 398 -6.07 27.01 15.84
N ILE A 399 -6.83 26.75 16.88
CA ILE A 399 -8.05 27.50 17.13
C ILE A 399 -7.70 28.85 17.74
N VAL A 400 -7.95 29.91 17.00
CA VAL A 400 -7.83 31.28 17.48
C VAL A 400 -9.17 31.73 18.02
N ALA A 401 -9.21 32.04 19.31
CA ALA A 401 -10.41 32.53 19.99
C ALA A 401 -10.09 33.72 20.91
N LYS A 402 -11.10 34.54 21.24
CA LYS A 402 -10.97 35.70 22.13
C LYS A 402 -11.70 35.43 23.43
N SER A 403 -11.10 35.79 24.55
CA SER A 403 -11.79 35.78 25.84
C SER A 403 -12.81 36.92 25.99
N LYS A 404 -13.61 36.89 27.05
CA LYS A 404 -14.54 37.96 27.38
C LYS A 404 -13.90 39.33 27.51
N GLU A 405 -12.62 39.38 27.97
CA GLU A 405 -11.84 40.60 28.10
C GLU A 405 -11.14 41.02 26.79
N GLY A 406 -11.21 40.19 25.74
CA GLY A 406 -10.61 40.49 24.45
C GLY A 406 -9.20 39.93 24.22
N PHE A 407 -8.66 39.15 25.13
CA PHE A 407 -7.39 38.46 24.95
C PHE A 407 -7.49 37.38 23.89
N VAL A 408 -6.49 37.29 23.01
CA VAL A 408 -6.45 36.32 21.93
C VAL A 408 -5.68 35.09 22.37
N PHE A 409 -6.33 33.93 22.34
CA PHE A 409 -5.74 32.63 22.62
C PHE A 409 -5.55 31.87 21.32
N LYS A 410 -4.46 31.11 21.25
CA LYS A 410 -4.27 30.04 20.29
C LYS A 410 -4.28 28.71 21.05
N ILE A 411 -5.16 27.83 20.63
CA ILE A 411 -5.39 26.56 21.32
C ILE A 411 -5.07 25.42 20.37
N ASP A 412 -4.18 24.55 20.80
CA ASP A 412 -3.87 23.30 20.16
C ASP A 412 -4.78 22.21 20.73
N LEU A 413 -5.49 21.55 19.83
CA LEU A 413 -6.44 20.52 20.20
C LEU A 413 -6.16 19.22 19.47
N GLN A 414 -6.47 18.14 20.15
CA GLN A 414 -6.53 16.81 19.55
C GLN A 414 -7.91 16.21 19.79
N VAL A 415 -8.54 15.76 18.69
CA VAL A 415 -9.82 15.08 18.76
C VAL A 415 -9.65 13.67 18.22
N GLN A 416 -10.12 12.71 18.98
CA GLN A 416 -10.12 11.32 18.62
C GLN A 416 -11.51 10.91 18.16
N ILE A 417 -11.62 10.46 16.93
CA ILE A 417 -12.87 9.95 16.36
C ILE A 417 -12.71 8.51 15.89
N HIS A 418 -13.83 7.82 15.83
CA HIS A 418 -13.93 6.45 15.34
C HIS A 418 -15.16 6.31 14.46
N VAL A 419 -14.99 5.71 13.29
CA VAL A 419 -16.09 5.33 12.40
C VAL A 419 -16.14 3.83 12.33
N SER A 420 -17.26 3.25 12.80
CA SER A 420 -17.47 1.80 12.70
C SER A 420 -17.59 1.37 11.23
N ASP A 421 -17.11 0.17 10.90
CA ASP A 421 -17.19 -0.42 9.56
C ASP A 421 -18.63 -0.42 9.01
N THR A 422 -19.60 -0.83 9.82
CA THR A 422 -21.02 -0.91 9.44
C THR A 422 -21.68 0.46 9.27
N LYS A 423 -21.16 1.50 9.95
CA LYS A 423 -21.69 2.87 9.88
C LYS A 423 -21.02 3.70 8.77
N ALA A 424 -19.85 3.28 8.28
CA ALA A 424 -19.07 4.00 7.28
C ALA A 424 -19.85 4.38 6.01
N PRO A 425 -20.68 3.50 5.38
CA PRO A 425 -21.48 3.88 4.22
C PRO A 425 -22.45 5.00 4.51
N ARG A 426 -23.08 5.00 5.69
CA ARG A 426 -24.03 6.01 6.12
C ARG A 426 -23.35 7.35 6.35
N VAL A 427 -22.17 7.36 6.98
CA VAL A 427 -21.33 8.56 7.12
C VAL A 427 -21.01 9.16 5.75
N ILE A 428 -20.49 8.36 4.83
CA ILE A 428 -20.11 8.83 3.49
C ILE A 428 -21.33 9.30 2.68
N SER A 429 -22.48 8.66 2.83
CA SER A 429 -23.68 9.13 2.15
C SER A 429 -24.14 10.52 2.62
N MET A 430 -23.84 10.89 3.88
CA MET A 430 -24.15 12.21 4.45
C MET A 430 -23.14 13.29 4.05
N VAL A 431 -21.85 12.96 4.14
CA VAL A 431 -20.77 13.98 4.02
C VAL A 431 -20.00 13.90 2.70
N GLY A 432 -20.16 12.82 1.94
CA GLY A 432 -19.50 12.60 0.65
C GLY A 432 -18.10 11.99 0.78
N THR A 433 -17.21 12.58 1.58
CA THR A 433 -15.82 12.13 1.77
C THR A 433 -15.38 12.28 3.23
N MET A 434 -14.36 11.52 3.65
CA MET A 434 -13.76 11.68 4.97
C MET A 434 -13.11 13.07 5.16
N LYS A 435 -12.61 13.66 4.10
CA LYS A 435 -12.08 15.04 4.14
C LYS A 435 -13.16 16.06 4.48
N ASN A 436 -14.34 15.94 3.89
CA ASN A 436 -15.47 16.83 4.19
C ASN A 436 -15.94 16.66 5.64
N LEU A 437 -15.97 15.41 6.15
CA LEU A 437 -16.29 15.17 7.56
C LEU A 437 -15.35 15.96 8.49
N VAL A 438 -14.06 15.93 8.21
CA VAL A 438 -13.07 16.60 9.04
C VAL A 438 -13.10 18.11 8.84
N ASN A 439 -13.05 18.60 7.60
CA ASN A 439 -12.85 20.00 7.30
C ASN A 439 -14.12 20.85 7.43
N GLU A 440 -15.30 20.27 7.20
CA GLU A 440 -16.54 21.04 7.24
C GLU A 440 -17.35 20.75 8.51
N VAL A 441 -17.56 19.48 8.83
CA VAL A 441 -18.40 19.12 9.98
C VAL A 441 -17.63 19.27 11.29
N LEU A 442 -16.51 18.58 11.40
CA LEU A 442 -15.74 18.51 12.64
C LEU A 442 -15.05 19.84 12.96
N GLN A 443 -14.45 20.48 11.97
CA GLN A 443 -13.81 21.79 12.15
C GLN A 443 -14.83 22.84 12.60
N ALA A 444 -16.04 22.83 12.04
CA ALA A 444 -17.11 23.75 12.43
C ALA A 444 -17.60 23.45 13.87
N ALA A 445 -17.84 22.19 14.20
CA ALA A 445 -18.31 21.80 15.53
C ALA A 445 -17.30 22.17 16.62
N VAL A 446 -16.05 21.79 16.43
CA VAL A 446 -14.95 22.06 17.37
C VAL A 446 -14.65 23.55 17.46
N GLY A 447 -14.42 24.19 16.31
CA GLY A 447 -14.05 25.61 16.25
C GLY A 447 -15.09 26.53 16.85
N ASN A 448 -16.37 26.32 16.56
CA ASN A 448 -17.45 27.14 17.11
C ASN A 448 -17.62 26.92 18.61
N HIS A 449 -17.54 25.68 19.07
CA HIS A 449 -17.66 25.40 20.51
C HIS A 449 -16.58 26.13 21.32
N PHE A 450 -15.31 25.96 20.95
CA PHE A 450 -14.21 26.60 21.69
C PHE A 450 -14.24 28.13 21.58
N ARG A 451 -14.59 28.69 20.42
CA ARG A 451 -14.76 30.15 20.29
C ARG A 451 -15.88 30.67 21.20
N ASN A 452 -17.02 30.00 21.22
CA ASN A 452 -18.14 30.39 22.05
C ASN A 452 -17.84 30.26 23.55
N SER A 453 -17.21 29.14 23.96
CA SER A 453 -16.83 28.90 25.36
C SER A 453 -15.86 29.98 25.84
N LEU A 454 -14.82 30.31 25.07
CA LEU A 454 -13.87 31.35 25.42
C LEU A 454 -14.48 32.78 25.46
N GLN A 455 -15.37 33.08 24.52
CA GLN A 455 -16.05 34.38 24.52
C GLN A 455 -16.97 34.59 25.74
N SER A 456 -17.46 33.51 26.33
CA SER A 456 -18.39 33.56 27.46
C SER A 456 -17.65 33.69 28.83
N MET A 457 -16.40 33.30 28.92
CA MET A 457 -15.65 33.25 30.20
C MET A 457 -14.42 34.14 30.24
N PRO A 458 -14.00 34.56 31.45
CA PRO A 458 -12.75 35.25 31.65
C PRO A 458 -11.53 34.36 31.29
N ALA A 459 -10.48 35.00 30.79
CA ALA A 459 -9.25 34.34 30.37
C ALA A 459 -8.62 33.46 31.46
N ILE A 460 -8.58 33.98 32.68
CA ILE A 460 -8.03 33.29 33.86
C ILE A 460 -8.87 32.06 34.21
N SER A 461 -10.20 32.22 34.21
CA SER A 461 -11.11 31.12 34.50
C SER A 461 -10.96 29.95 33.49
N PHE A 462 -10.71 30.26 32.22
CA PHE A 462 -10.46 29.22 31.22
C PHE A 462 -9.24 28.35 31.55
N ILE A 463 -8.15 28.98 32.04
CA ILE A 463 -6.94 28.28 32.43
C ILE A 463 -7.17 27.41 33.66
N GLU A 464 -7.85 27.97 34.67
CA GLU A 464 -8.14 27.29 35.94
C GLU A 464 -9.14 26.12 35.73
N THR A 465 -10.12 26.27 34.82
CA THR A 465 -11.19 25.26 34.58
C THR A 465 -10.99 24.49 33.27
N ARG A 466 -9.75 24.42 32.75
CA ARG A 466 -9.43 23.75 31.49
C ARG A 466 -10.02 22.35 31.35
N GLN A 467 -9.98 21.56 32.43
CA GLN A 467 -10.53 20.20 32.42
C GLN A 467 -12.06 20.18 32.26
N GLN A 468 -12.75 21.13 32.90
CA GLN A 468 -14.20 21.30 32.77
C GLN A 468 -14.58 21.67 31.34
N VAL A 469 -13.90 22.65 30.75
CA VAL A 469 -14.14 23.07 29.36
C VAL A 469 -13.86 21.92 28.38
N GLN A 470 -12.85 21.12 28.64
CA GLN A 470 -12.55 19.93 27.84
C GLN A 470 -13.69 18.91 27.91
N LEU A 471 -14.28 18.67 29.08
CA LEU A 471 -15.40 17.76 29.27
C LEU A 471 -16.67 18.27 28.55
N GLU A 472 -16.99 19.55 28.74
CA GLU A 472 -18.12 20.19 28.04
C GLU A 472 -17.94 20.15 26.51
N ALA A 473 -16.71 20.38 26.02
CA ALA A 473 -16.40 20.23 24.61
C ALA A 473 -16.59 18.80 24.11
N PHE A 474 -16.15 17.82 24.87
CA PHE A 474 -16.34 16.42 24.54
C PHE A 474 -17.83 16.07 24.44
N GLU A 475 -18.65 16.44 25.40
CA GLU A 475 -20.10 16.17 25.38
C GLU A 475 -20.79 16.86 24.19
N HIS A 476 -20.45 18.12 23.95
CA HIS A 476 -21.01 18.87 22.82
C HIS A 476 -20.63 18.25 21.47
N ILE A 477 -19.35 17.91 21.28
CA ILE A 477 -18.84 17.32 20.04
C ILE A 477 -19.42 15.91 19.84
N CYS A 478 -19.52 15.09 20.89
CA CYS A 478 -20.19 13.80 20.84
C CYS A 478 -21.62 13.93 20.31
N LYS A 479 -22.40 14.84 20.88
CA LYS A 479 -23.79 15.06 20.46
C LYS A 479 -23.92 15.54 19.01
N GLN A 480 -22.98 16.39 18.56
CA GLN A 480 -22.97 16.87 17.18
C GLN A 480 -22.56 15.76 16.19
N LEU A 481 -21.55 14.95 16.53
CA LEU A 481 -21.06 13.90 15.64
C LEU A 481 -21.95 12.65 15.63
N GLU A 482 -22.74 12.42 16.69
CA GLU A 482 -23.72 11.34 16.74
C GLU A 482 -24.74 11.44 15.61
N GLN A 483 -25.12 12.64 15.21
CA GLN A 483 -26.00 12.88 14.06
C GLN A 483 -25.42 12.34 12.74
N TYR A 484 -24.10 12.34 12.63
CA TYR A 484 -23.36 11.80 11.48
C TYR A 484 -22.90 10.34 11.70
N GLN A 485 -23.34 9.69 12.78
CA GLN A 485 -22.98 8.30 13.13
C GLN A 485 -21.47 8.10 13.39
N VAL A 486 -20.77 9.17 13.76
CA VAL A 486 -19.35 9.17 14.11
C VAL A 486 -19.21 9.17 15.63
N GLU A 487 -18.36 8.30 16.15
CA GLU A 487 -18.10 8.19 17.58
C GLU A 487 -16.90 9.07 17.97
N THR A 488 -17.09 9.98 18.90
CA THR A 488 -15.98 10.74 19.50
C THR A 488 -15.42 9.93 20.66
N LYS A 489 -14.13 9.61 20.64
CA LYS A 489 -13.47 8.86 21.72
C LYS A 489 -12.81 9.77 22.76
N GLY A 490 -12.40 10.96 22.35
CA GLY A 490 -11.79 11.94 23.26
C GLY A 490 -11.59 13.30 22.58
N VAL A 491 -11.57 14.33 23.41
CA VAL A 491 -11.18 15.69 23.02
C VAL A 491 -10.15 16.14 24.04
N TYR A 492 -9.00 16.55 23.57
CA TYR A 492 -7.86 16.92 24.43
C TYR A 492 -7.33 18.29 24.04
N ILE A 493 -7.23 19.16 25.02
CA ILE A 493 -6.53 20.45 24.86
C ILE A 493 -5.03 20.15 25.07
N GLN A 494 -4.20 20.28 24.06
CA GLN A 494 -2.77 19.98 24.14
C GLN A 494 -2.01 21.15 24.69
N ASP A 495 -2.09 22.30 24.04
CA ASP A 495 -1.42 23.51 24.46
C ASP A 495 -2.34 24.74 24.34
N VAL A 496 -2.06 25.75 25.11
CA VAL A 496 -2.76 27.03 25.09
C VAL A 496 -1.71 28.13 25.08
N VAL A 497 -1.52 28.75 23.94
CA VAL A 497 -0.60 29.88 23.79
C VAL A 497 -1.29 31.16 24.23
N LEU A 498 -0.76 31.75 25.28
CA LEU A 498 -1.26 32.98 25.88
C LEU A 498 -0.59 34.21 25.28
N PRO A 499 -1.29 35.35 25.15
CA PRO A 499 -0.63 36.61 24.78
C PRO A 499 0.40 37.03 25.85
N GLU A 500 1.52 37.63 25.43
CA GLU A 500 2.60 38.05 26.28
C GLU A 500 2.14 38.99 27.42
N ASP A 501 1.23 39.91 27.10
CA ASP A 501 0.65 40.83 28.09
C ASP A 501 -0.07 40.10 29.23
N MET A 502 -0.71 38.96 28.92
CA MET A 502 -1.41 38.17 29.93
C MET A 502 -0.44 37.33 30.78
N VAL A 503 0.62 36.82 30.17
CA VAL A 503 1.68 36.09 30.89
C VAL A 503 2.31 36.99 31.93
N THR A 504 2.58 38.25 31.60
CA THR A 504 3.12 39.24 32.57
C THR A 504 2.15 39.49 33.71
N VAL A 505 0.87 39.68 33.44
CA VAL A 505 -0.17 39.89 34.47
C VAL A 505 -0.32 38.66 35.36
N LEU A 506 -0.33 37.45 34.80
CA LEU A 506 -0.41 36.20 35.57
C LEU A 506 0.84 36.03 36.46
N THR A 507 2.02 36.30 35.92
CA THR A 507 3.27 36.22 36.66
C THR A 507 3.28 37.21 37.83
N HIS A 508 2.87 38.44 37.59
CA HIS A 508 2.76 39.45 38.68
C HIS A 508 1.72 39.02 39.72
N ARG A 509 0.57 38.47 39.33
CA ARG A 509 -0.45 37.96 40.26
C ARG A 509 0.09 36.81 41.10
N GLU A 510 0.79 35.86 40.45
CA GLU A 510 1.34 34.70 41.15
C GLU A 510 2.46 35.11 42.13
N VAL A 511 3.35 36.02 41.70
CA VAL A 511 4.36 36.61 42.58
C VAL A 511 3.71 37.30 43.77
N ALA A 512 2.67 38.12 43.55
CA ALA A 512 1.93 38.76 44.63
C ALA A 512 1.23 37.75 45.58
N ASN A 513 0.65 36.68 45.02
CA ASN A 513 0.05 35.60 45.82
C ASN A 513 1.11 34.87 46.68
N GLN A 514 2.28 34.56 46.09
CA GLN A 514 3.40 33.95 46.82
C GLN A 514 3.96 34.87 47.87
N GLU A 515 4.04 36.18 47.60
CA GLU A 515 4.42 37.19 48.61
C GLU A 515 3.42 37.22 49.77
N ILE A 516 2.12 37.23 49.48
CA ILE A 516 1.06 37.20 50.50
C ILE A 516 1.17 35.89 51.35
N GLU A 517 1.36 34.75 50.70
CA GLU A 517 1.55 33.48 51.40
C GLU A 517 2.84 33.46 52.25
N THR A 518 3.92 34.03 51.69
CA THR A 518 5.19 34.19 52.41
C THR A 518 5.04 35.08 53.60
N PHE A 519 4.34 36.25 53.46
CA PHE A 519 4.04 37.14 54.59
C PHE A 519 3.17 36.48 55.65
N LYS A 520 2.15 35.68 55.23
CA LYS A 520 1.34 34.88 56.17
C LYS A 520 2.18 33.87 56.95
N LYS A 521 3.08 33.14 56.25
CA LYS A 521 4.00 32.19 56.88
C LYS A 521 5.03 32.91 57.83
N GLN A 522 5.52 34.02 57.34
CA GLN A 522 6.43 34.86 58.22
C GLN A 522 5.72 35.42 59.45
N LYS A 523 4.50 35.91 59.31
CA LYS A 523 3.68 36.37 60.42
C LYS A 523 3.39 35.24 61.41
N ALA A 524 2.96 34.06 60.91
CA ALA A 524 2.72 32.88 61.75
C ALA A 524 4.03 32.43 62.49
N ALA A 525 5.16 32.47 61.77
CA ALA A 525 6.45 32.13 62.35
C ALA A 525 6.91 33.18 63.42
N GLN A 526 6.61 34.45 63.19
CA GLN A 526 6.88 35.49 64.21
C GLN A 526 5.94 35.37 65.40
N GLU A 527 4.68 35.10 65.18
CA GLU A 527 3.71 34.81 66.26
C GLU A 527 4.21 33.65 67.16
N GLN A 528 4.61 32.53 66.49
CA GLN A 528 5.18 31.37 67.18
C GLN A 528 6.50 31.71 67.90
N ARG A 529 7.33 32.59 67.35
CA ARG A 529 8.56 33.06 68.02
C ARG A 529 8.23 33.85 69.24
N ILE A 530 7.27 34.77 69.15
CA ILE A 530 6.82 35.58 70.33
C ILE A 530 6.26 34.69 71.43
N GLU A 531 5.45 33.65 71.00
CA GLU A 531 4.90 32.67 71.92
C GLU A 531 5.98 31.79 72.58
N MET A 532 6.98 31.37 71.77
CA MET A 532 8.15 30.65 72.28
C MET A 532 9.01 31.52 73.23
N GLU A 533 9.23 32.80 72.90
CA GLU A 533 10.02 33.70 73.79
C GLU A 533 9.25 34.01 75.07
N GLN A 534 7.93 34.15 75.00
CA GLN A 534 7.08 34.29 76.19
C GLN A 534 7.10 33.02 77.06
N ALA A 535 6.97 31.85 76.41
CA ALA A 535 7.03 30.53 77.04
C ALA A 535 8.43 30.31 77.66
N LYS A 536 9.49 30.73 76.94
CA LYS A 536 10.87 30.65 77.44
C LYS A 536 11.11 31.58 78.63
N GLY A 537 10.61 32.84 78.58
CA GLY A 537 10.70 33.78 79.66
C GLY A 537 9.94 33.33 80.93
N THR A 538 8.75 32.68 80.72
CA THR A 538 8.01 32.10 81.85
C THR A 538 8.70 30.83 82.39
N ALA A 539 9.30 30.01 81.49
CA ALA A 539 10.05 28.81 81.87
C ALA A 539 11.35 29.20 82.66
N ASP A 540 12.06 30.25 82.20
CA ASP A 540 13.25 30.74 82.87
C ASP A 540 12.93 31.31 84.26
N MET A 541 11.82 32.08 84.43
CA MET A 541 11.35 32.51 85.74
C MET A 541 10.93 31.32 86.67
N GLN A 542 10.28 30.29 86.07
CA GLN A 542 9.97 29.06 86.81
C GLN A 542 11.20 28.23 87.13
N ALA A 543 12.19 28.22 86.26
CA ALA A 543 13.44 27.50 86.47
C ALA A 543 14.25 28.16 87.59
N ASP A 544 14.24 29.50 87.69
CA ASP A 544 14.93 30.24 88.81
C ASP A 544 14.18 30.05 90.13
N LEU A 545 12.87 29.98 90.12
CA LEU A 545 12.06 29.59 91.30
C LEU A 545 12.29 28.12 91.71
N ALA A 546 12.42 27.23 90.73
CA ALA A 546 12.71 25.80 90.93
C ALA A 546 14.12 25.59 91.44
N ARG A 547 15.14 26.34 90.91
CA ARG A 547 16.54 26.28 91.39
C ARG A 547 16.68 26.70 92.84
N SER A 548 15.87 27.64 93.25
CA SER A 548 15.82 28.05 94.65
C SER A 548 15.23 27.02 95.60
N LYS A 549 14.26 26.19 95.09
CA LYS A 549 13.67 25.10 95.86
C LYS A 549 14.47 23.80 95.80
N VAL A 550 15.09 23.51 94.64
CA VAL A 550 15.82 22.24 94.35
C VAL A 550 17.20 22.24 95.05
N GLY A 551 17.76 23.41 95.49
CA GLY A 551 19.01 23.45 96.21
C GLY A 551 18.96 22.70 97.55
N VAL A 552 17.76 22.44 98.06
CA VAL A 552 17.54 21.73 99.37
C VAL A 552 17.31 20.21 99.11
N ASP A 553 16.69 19.79 97.96
CA ASP A 553 16.31 18.39 97.70
C ASP A 553 17.47 17.57 97.02
N ILE A 554 18.40 18.26 96.33
CA ILE A 554 19.51 17.58 95.58
C ILE A 554 20.50 16.89 96.55
N LYS A 555 20.66 17.33 97.83
CA LYS A 555 21.52 16.64 98.78
C LYS A 555 20.93 15.34 99.29
N LYS A 556 19.63 15.10 99.14
CA LYS A 556 18.93 13.89 99.63
C LYS A 556 18.82 12.81 98.57
N ASN A 557 18.71 13.20 97.33
CA ASN A 557 18.44 12.20 96.21
C ASN A 557 19.72 11.70 95.49
N ASN A 558 20.90 12.26 95.77
CA ASN A 558 22.20 11.82 95.17
C ASN A 558 22.67 10.45 95.66
N ALA A 559 22.12 9.92 96.74
CA ALA A 559 22.45 8.59 97.24
C ALA A 559 21.58 7.49 96.57
N ASP A 560 20.34 7.80 96.31
CA ASP A 560 19.37 6.79 95.69
C ASP A 560 19.53 6.74 94.15
N ALA A 561 19.96 7.80 93.49
CA ALA A 561 20.17 7.82 92.04
C ALA A 561 21.33 6.95 91.57
N ARG A 562 22.38 6.81 92.36
CA ARG A 562 23.54 5.96 91.97
C ARG A 562 23.24 4.46 91.98
N VAL A 563 22.22 4.02 92.70
CA VAL A 563 21.81 2.58 92.72
C VAL A 563 20.88 2.27 91.56
N ALA A 564 20.04 3.23 91.14
CA ALA A 564 19.12 3.03 90.05
C ALA A 564 19.81 3.13 88.66
N GLU A 565 20.85 3.95 88.56
CA GLU A 565 21.61 4.14 87.31
C GLU A 565 22.38 2.88 86.89
N ALA A 566 23.00 2.20 87.88
CA ALA A 566 23.77 0.98 87.68
C ALA A 566 22.89 -0.23 87.25
N THR A 567 21.63 -0.28 87.71
CA THR A 567 20.67 -1.36 87.30
C THR A 567 20.07 -1.09 85.96
N GLY A 568 19.82 0.15 85.56
CA GLY A 568 19.25 0.50 84.22
C GLY A 568 20.24 0.28 83.09
N GLU A 569 21.52 0.60 83.35
CA GLU A 569 22.57 0.41 82.34
C GLU A 569 22.89 -1.05 82.04
N ALA A 570 22.84 -1.93 83.06
CA ALA A 570 23.01 -3.37 82.89
C ALA A 570 21.89 -4.02 82.07
N GLU A 571 20.64 -3.53 82.28
CA GLU A 571 19.48 -4.07 81.56
C GLU A 571 19.46 -3.56 80.10
N TYR A 572 19.83 -2.32 79.82
CA TYR A 572 19.96 -1.75 78.50
C TYR A 572 21.02 -2.48 77.64
N ILE A 573 22.17 -2.71 78.21
CA ILE A 573 23.26 -3.46 77.51
C ILE A 573 22.81 -4.90 77.18
N ARG A 574 22.04 -5.53 78.05
CA ARG A 574 21.53 -6.89 77.85
C ARG A 574 20.51 -6.99 76.73
N GLN A 575 19.54 -6.02 76.70
CA GLN A 575 18.50 -6.01 75.67
C GLN A 575 19.04 -5.59 74.31
N THR A 576 19.95 -4.67 74.24
CA THR A 576 20.59 -4.23 72.98
C THR A 576 21.48 -5.32 72.39
N GLY A 577 22.16 -6.07 73.27
CA GLY A 577 22.98 -7.20 72.82
C GLY A 577 22.18 -8.35 72.23
N THR A 578 21.00 -8.66 72.84
CA THR A 578 20.13 -9.71 72.32
C THR A 578 19.44 -9.30 71.04
N ALA A 579 19.01 -8.01 70.89
CA ALA A 579 18.41 -7.52 69.67
C ALA A 579 19.41 -7.51 68.50
N LYS A 580 20.64 -7.04 68.73
CA LYS A 580 21.69 -7.08 67.71
C LYS A 580 22.11 -8.50 67.33
N GLY A 581 22.07 -9.44 68.29
CA GLY A 581 22.31 -10.86 68.02
C GLY A 581 21.26 -11.45 67.07
N ALA A 582 19.98 -11.16 67.32
CA ALA A 582 18.87 -11.63 66.51
C ALA A 582 18.86 -11.00 65.08
N GLU A 583 19.27 -9.75 65.00
CA GLU A 583 19.39 -9.05 63.70
C GLU A 583 20.50 -9.68 62.83
N VAL A 584 21.66 -9.95 63.41
CA VAL A 584 22.78 -10.60 62.72
C VAL A 584 22.44 -12.02 62.31
N GLU A 585 21.73 -12.74 63.19
CA GLU A 585 21.29 -14.12 62.90
C GLU A 585 20.26 -14.11 61.74
N ALA A 586 19.28 -13.22 61.76
CA ALA A 586 18.28 -13.08 60.70
C ALA A 586 18.91 -12.73 59.35
N ILE A 587 19.85 -11.79 59.33
CA ILE A 587 20.59 -11.42 58.08
C ILE A 587 21.48 -12.55 57.62
N GLY A 588 22.12 -13.29 58.55
CA GLY A 588 22.93 -14.44 58.24
C GLY A 588 22.13 -15.59 57.61
N LEU A 589 20.95 -15.90 58.17
CA LEU A 589 20.05 -16.90 57.64
C LEU A 589 19.44 -16.49 56.27
N ALA A 590 19.11 -15.24 56.11
CA ALA A 590 18.62 -14.73 54.82
C ALA A 590 19.68 -14.85 53.71
N ARG A 591 20.91 -14.45 54.02
CA ARG A 591 22.06 -14.57 53.11
C ARG A 591 22.40 -16.03 52.81
N ALA A 592 22.36 -16.93 53.79
CA ALA A 592 22.60 -18.33 53.61
C ALA A 592 21.56 -19.02 52.70
N ARG A 593 20.28 -18.61 52.81
CA ARG A 593 19.22 -19.07 51.90
C ARG A 593 19.41 -18.56 50.47
N GLY A 594 19.81 -17.29 50.33
CA GLY A 594 20.12 -16.69 49.02
C GLY A 594 21.30 -17.40 48.35
N TYR A 595 22.36 -17.69 49.08
CA TYR A 595 23.50 -18.42 48.55
C TYR A 595 23.20 -19.88 48.21
N ARG A 596 22.36 -20.56 48.98
CA ARG A 596 21.90 -21.90 48.62
C ARG A 596 21.11 -21.94 47.33
N ALA A 597 20.18 -21.02 47.16
CA ALA A 597 19.41 -20.89 45.94
C ALA A 597 20.28 -20.51 44.71
N GLN A 598 21.30 -19.71 44.91
CA GLN A 598 22.27 -19.40 43.88
C GLN A 598 23.15 -20.59 43.49
N VAL A 599 23.59 -21.35 44.49
CA VAL A 599 24.40 -22.58 44.24
C VAL A 599 23.58 -23.66 43.56
N GLU A 600 22.30 -23.78 43.89
CA GLU A 600 21.36 -24.72 43.28
C GLU A 600 21.03 -24.38 41.81
N ALA A 601 20.95 -23.08 41.50
CA ALA A 601 20.65 -22.59 40.15
C ALA A 601 21.86 -22.54 39.21
N LEU A 602 23.04 -22.23 39.71
CA LEU A 602 24.22 -21.89 38.90
C LEU A 602 25.44 -22.81 39.16
N GLY A 603 25.38 -23.66 40.17
CA GLY A 603 26.52 -24.49 40.61
C GLY A 603 27.51 -23.71 41.50
N SER A 604 28.29 -24.45 42.29
CA SER A 604 29.17 -23.86 43.30
C SER A 604 30.25 -22.91 42.75
N ASN A 605 30.81 -23.22 41.61
CA ASN A 605 31.88 -22.42 41.00
C ASN A 605 31.37 -21.12 40.36
N ALA A 606 30.22 -21.18 39.72
CA ALA A 606 29.61 -20.00 39.10
C ALA A 606 29.07 -19.02 40.17
N THR A 607 28.50 -19.52 41.24
CA THR A 607 28.04 -18.73 42.39
C THR A 607 29.19 -18.00 43.11
N ALA A 608 30.34 -18.66 43.24
CA ALA A 608 31.54 -18.05 43.85
C ALA A 608 32.02 -16.83 43.01
N ILE A 609 32.03 -16.99 41.65
CA ILE A 609 32.47 -15.91 40.77
C ILE A 609 31.48 -14.76 40.81
N VAL A 610 30.18 -15.01 40.78
CA VAL A 610 29.15 -13.96 40.84
C VAL A 610 29.22 -13.20 42.15
N ASN A 611 29.42 -13.87 43.26
CA ASN A 611 29.53 -13.22 44.56
C ASN A 611 30.81 -12.40 44.73
N VAL A 612 31.93 -12.84 44.16
CA VAL A 612 33.18 -12.06 44.13
C VAL A 612 33.01 -10.81 43.27
N VAL A 613 32.40 -10.96 42.11
CA VAL A 613 32.13 -9.78 41.22
C VAL A 613 31.14 -8.78 41.88
N ALA A 614 30.11 -9.31 42.55
CA ALA A 614 29.16 -8.47 43.28
C ALA A 614 29.82 -7.72 44.45
N ALA A 615 30.64 -8.37 45.23
CA ALA A 615 31.38 -7.76 46.34
C ALA A 615 32.39 -6.73 45.85
N LEU A 616 33.03 -6.95 44.73
CA LEU A 616 33.93 -6.00 44.08
C LEU A 616 33.17 -4.77 43.55
N ALA A 617 31.95 -4.95 43.05
CA ALA A 617 31.08 -3.86 42.58
C ALA A 617 30.57 -3.02 43.72
N GLU A 618 30.16 -3.59 44.85
CA GLU A 618 29.75 -2.86 46.07
C GLU A 618 30.91 -2.06 46.69
N GLY A 619 32.15 -2.66 46.65
CA GLY A 619 33.36 -2.02 47.15
C GLY A 619 33.95 -0.92 46.25
N LYS A 620 33.31 -0.61 45.10
CA LYS A 620 33.84 0.37 44.08
C LYS A 620 35.28 0.03 43.67
N ALA A 621 35.68 -1.24 43.65
CA ALA A 621 37.00 -1.64 43.23
C ALA A 621 37.20 -1.48 41.72
N LYS A 622 38.32 -0.97 41.31
CA LYS A 622 38.69 -0.83 39.91
C LYS A 622 39.00 -2.25 39.33
N PHE A 623 38.38 -2.57 38.20
CA PHE A 623 38.55 -3.85 37.50
C PHE A 623 39.87 -3.97 36.73
N VAL A 624 40.66 -2.94 36.67
CA VAL A 624 41.94 -2.94 35.96
C VAL A 624 43.06 -2.96 36.99
N PRO A 625 43.88 -3.98 37.05
CA PRO A 625 45.03 -4.00 37.97
C PRO A 625 46.09 -2.97 37.52
N ASP A 626 46.60 -2.20 38.51
CA ASP A 626 47.68 -1.23 38.27
C ASP A 626 49.04 -1.88 38.01
N VAL A 627 49.08 -3.23 37.97
CA VAL A 627 50.30 -3.99 37.69
C VAL A 627 50.04 -5.03 36.63
N LEU A 628 50.68 -4.91 35.49
CA LEU A 628 50.69 -5.88 34.43
C LEU A 628 51.88 -6.83 34.64
N VAL A 629 51.65 -8.05 35.12
CA VAL A 629 52.69 -9.08 35.16
C VAL A 629 52.69 -9.81 33.84
N ALA A 630 53.65 -9.47 32.97
CA ALA A 630 53.93 -10.19 31.76
C ALA A 630 54.76 -11.43 32.07
N GLY A 631 54.10 -12.58 32.20
CA GLY A 631 54.75 -13.90 32.31
C GLY A 631 53.94 -14.91 31.52
N GLY A 632 54.57 -15.50 30.50
CA GLY A 632 53.95 -16.45 29.60
C GLY A 632 53.59 -17.77 30.31
N GLY A 633 52.32 -18.10 30.31
CA GLY A 633 51.81 -19.39 30.77
C GLY A 633 50.29 -19.33 30.95
N ASN A 634 49.61 -20.37 30.59
CA ASN A 634 48.17 -20.51 30.37
C ASN A 634 47.26 -20.28 31.62
N ASN A 635 47.73 -19.61 32.67
CA ASN A 635 46.98 -19.34 33.92
C ASN A 635 47.06 -17.90 34.44
N GLY A 636 47.56 -16.94 33.66
CA GLY A 636 47.85 -15.55 34.11
C GLY A 636 46.64 -14.73 34.64
N ALA A 637 45.41 -15.11 34.27
CA ALA A 637 44.23 -14.39 34.73
C ALA A 637 43.86 -14.74 36.21
N ILE A 638 44.18 -15.92 36.67
CA ILE A 638 43.86 -16.37 38.02
C ILE A 638 44.93 -15.86 39.02
N GLU A 639 46.20 -15.79 38.59
CA GLU A 639 47.28 -15.20 39.41
C GLU A 639 47.18 -13.70 39.58
N GLY A 640 46.70 -12.98 38.53
CA GLY A 640 46.42 -11.54 38.62
C GLY A 640 45.28 -11.23 39.58
N LEU A 641 44.26 -12.03 39.61
CA LEU A 641 43.15 -11.90 40.57
C LEU A 641 43.57 -12.24 42.01
N ALA A 642 44.42 -13.22 42.20
CA ALA A 642 44.96 -13.61 43.52
C ALA A 642 45.88 -12.50 44.10
N ALA A 643 46.71 -11.87 43.24
CA ALA A 643 47.55 -10.74 43.63
C ALA A 643 46.73 -9.49 44.03
N THR A 644 45.64 -9.25 43.31
CA THR A 644 44.71 -8.13 43.60
C THR A 644 43.94 -8.39 44.90
N ALA A 645 43.52 -9.63 45.15
CA ALA A 645 42.85 -10.02 46.38
C ALA A 645 43.78 -9.95 47.61
N MET A 646 45.03 -10.36 47.48
CA MET A 646 46.01 -10.25 48.60
C MET A 646 46.33 -8.78 48.94
N ARG A 647 46.34 -7.88 48.00
CA ARG A 647 46.55 -6.44 48.27
C ARG A 647 45.36 -5.79 48.96
N PHE A 648 44.14 -6.28 48.68
CA PHE A 648 42.92 -5.78 49.33
C PHE A 648 42.76 -6.27 50.77
N PHE A 649 43.23 -7.45 51.08
CA PHE A 649 43.18 -8.06 52.43
C PHE A 649 44.39 -7.69 53.30
N GLY A 650 45.45 -7.11 52.71
CA GLY A 650 46.67 -6.76 53.38
C GLY A 650 46.79 -5.34 53.92
N SER A 651 45.83 -4.46 53.57
CA SER A 651 45.91 -3.03 54.01
C SER A 651 44.87 -2.62 55.06
N GLY A 652 44.62 -3.50 55.99
CA GLY A 652 43.78 -3.22 57.13
C GLY A 652 44.55 -3.21 58.40
N ASN A 653 45.33 -2.18 58.64
CA ASN A 653 45.59 -1.75 60.04
C ASN A 653 46.35 -0.41 60.09
N GLY A 654 45.82 0.55 60.82
CA GLY A 654 46.63 1.69 61.25
C GLY A 654 46.04 3.07 61.15
N GLY A 655 45.30 3.50 62.17
CA GLY A 655 45.57 4.70 62.89
C GLY A 655 45.01 6.05 62.39
N SER A 656 43.96 6.48 63.05
CA SER A 656 43.79 7.77 63.74
C SER A 656 44.37 9.04 63.10
N SER A 657 43.49 9.97 62.71
CA SER A 657 43.36 11.23 63.40
C SER A 657 42.47 12.24 62.64
N ALA A 658 41.73 13.00 63.41
CA ALA A 658 40.79 14.01 63.01
C ALA A 658 41.43 15.24 62.36
N SER A 659 40.75 15.84 61.39
CA SER A 659 40.79 17.29 61.20
C SER A 659 39.59 17.74 60.32
N THR A 660 38.82 18.60 60.94
CA THR A 660 37.77 19.47 60.36
C THR A 660 38.28 20.27 59.19
N ALA A 661 37.52 20.30 58.09
CA ALA A 661 37.34 21.50 57.27
C ALA A 661 36.15 21.39 56.32
N ALA A 662 35.42 22.47 56.26
CA ALA A 662 34.19 22.72 55.56
C ALA A 662 34.32 22.67 54.03
N GLY A 663 33.24 22.18 53.40
CA GLY A 663 32.65 22.78 52.22
C GLY A 663 33.31 22.59 50.89
N LYS A 664 32.68 21.80 50.06
CA LYS A 664 32.29 22.13 48.69
C LYS A 664 31.66 20.89 48.05
N LEU A 665 30.43 21.09 47.55
CA LEU A 665 29.74 20.11 46.69
C LEU A 665 30.56 19.84 45.43
N PRO A 666 30.74 18.61 45.02
CA PRO A 666 31.37 18.31 43.74
C PRO A 666 30.37 18.47 42.58
N THR A 667 30.73 19.36 41.67
CA THR A 667 30.13 19.41 40.31
C THR A 667 30.51 18.14 39.55
N VAL A 668 29.49 17.44 39.06
CA VAL A 668 29.63 16.30 38.19
C VAL A 668 29.97 16.79 36.77
N PRO A 669 31.05 16.38 36.14
CA PRO A 669 31.30 16.71 34.73
C PRO A 669 30.37 15.89 33.81
N LEU A 670 29.68 16.56 32.88
CA LEU A 670 28.91 15.97 31.79
C LEU A 670 29.84 15.23 30.80
N PRO A 671 29.39 14.11 30.22
CA PRO A 671 30.16 13.38 29.21
C PRO A 671 30.32 14.18 27.90
N PRO A 672 31.42 13.96 27.15
CA PRO A 672 31.82 14.80 26.00
C PRO A 672 30.91 14.80 24.78
N GLU A 673 29.83 14.03 24.78
CA GLU A 673 28.84 14.01 23.67
C GLU A 673 27.84 15.17 23.71
N GLY A 674 27.73 15.89 24.85
CA GLY A 674 26.81 17.04 24.99
C GLY A 674 27.32 18.33 24.33
N GLU A 675 28.63 18.52 24.21
CA GLU A 675 29.19 19.74 23.60
C GLU A 675 29.07 19.79 22.05
N ALA A 676 28.99 18.63 21.40
CA ALA A 676 28.84 18.56 19.95
C ALA A 676 27.40 18.85 19.48
N ALA A 677 26.40 18.63 20.35
CA ALA A 677 24.98 18.90 20.05
C ALA A 677 24.63 20.38 20.18
N LEU A 678 25.27 21.10 21.14
CA LEU A 678 25.00 22.52 21.35
C LEU A 678 25.62 23.44 20.26
N LYS A 679 26.68 22.99 19.60
CA LYS A 679 27.30 23.73 18.46
C LYS A 679 26.51 23.64 17.14
N LYS A 680 25.55 22.73 17.03
CA LYS A 680 24.68 22.59 15.86
C LYS A 680 23.39 23.42 15.92
N LEU A 681 23.08 24.02 17.06
CA LEU A 681 21.83 24.76 17.30
C LEU A 681 21.98 26.28 17.32
N MET A 682 23.19 26.83 17.06
CA MET A 682 23.34 28.26 16.87
C MET A 682 23.19 28.65 15.40
N PRO A 683 22.32 29.60 15.06
CA PRO A 683 22.17 30.06 13.67
C PRO A 683 23.43 30.81 13.24
N LYS A 684 23.93 30.48 12.05
CA LYS A 684 25.01 31.21 11.38
C LYS A 684 24.49 32.61 11.02
N GLU A 685 25.09 33.61 11.61
CA GLU A 685 24.99 34.99 11.13
C GLU A 685 25.54 35.08 9.71
N THR A 686 24.71 35.50 8.78
CA THR A 686 25.12 35.89 7.43
C THR A 686 25.61 37.33 7.45
N PRO A 687 26.79 37.63 6.88
CA PRO A 687 27.26 39.02 6.79
C PRO A 687 26.47 39.71 5.67
N GLY A 688 25.94 40.89 5.99
CA GLY A 688 25.29 41.78 5.07
C GLY A 688 26.22 42.25 3.95
N LYS A 689 25.68 42.37 2.78
CA LYS A 689 26.21 43.21 1.73
C LYS A 689 25.17 44.28 1.37
N SER A 690 25.73 45.47 1.38
CA SER A 690 25.15 46.75 0.93
C SER A 690 24.33 46.68 -0.34
#